data_1b4000a8faea314cdc692ee8c4898319
#
_entry.id   1b4000a8faea314cdc692ee8c4898319
#
_cell.length_a   1.000
_cell.length_b   1.000
_cell.length_c   1.000
_cell.angle_alpha   90.00
_cell.angle_beta   90.00
_cell.angle_gamma   90.00
#
_symmetry.space_group_name_H-M   'P 1'
#
loop_
_entity.id
_entity.type
_entity.pdbx_description
1 polymer ?
#
loop_
_entity_poly.entity_id
_entity_poly.type
_entity_poly.pdbx_seq_one_letter_code
_entity_poly.pdbx_strand_id
1 'polypeptide(L)'
;MSTIILSSILSKAGSIFGPIGQIVGSGLGALLGAQLDNAIFGLDADQKITHGARLKNLQVQTSTYGKAIPIIYGTARVAGNIIWSQPIKEEAITTQNKTGRGINITYNYYATLAIAICKGKVEKLNRIWAGTKSLSFDQIDYTFYHGREDQNPDPFMLSIEGDIPAYRGISYIVIKNFPLADYSNRVPVFTFEVQTALKLSGFSVAENIKNINIIPGSGEFVYDTKIQKKIAREKISSSQYIPYGPAQRVNHNNHTKKSDSMLSLDQLKESLPNVEWASVVVNWFASSLNIKDCKIYPAVEFQDDSAIVPDDWQVGNITRDNAQLISKDDNGNPRYGGTVSDAALIRYIEELHSRGYKVMLYPMFLLDTKNKEWRGKLGGTPQDISDFFENRYSKFIGHYTSIAKQTKVEGFIIGSEFAQLTRVKDVEGNYPAVAELVKVAKQVKLQLGKEVNVTYAADWSEYHSYDGWYNMDELWSSEFIDVVGIDAYFPLTDGEEPPFGYSAEDVAGGWSSGVGYDYFYDYSKSDPEKIKYNDSEYAWKNIEKWWSEVHVNPGGSKTKWQPKMKKIWFTEYGFPSMNGCTNEPNVFVDKGSIESKYPRYSNGEVSFLSQKTAIEGTLKKWQSSEMVEKMFLWAWDARPFPYFPNLCDMWADCHNWQTGHWIQGKISQLNVSDVLSDLLQKVGLKGDQFDTSDVKGLLSGYVINDQQPVRSIIKMLRRCYFLMWLNRTQN
;
A
#
# COMPACT_ATOMS: atom_id res chain seq x y z
N MET A 1 -18.75 -1.22 48.61
CA MET A 1 -17.34 -1.25 49.09
C MET A 1 -16.92 -2.65 49.52
N SER A 2 -17.70 -3.37 50.27
CA SER A 2 -17.38 -4.76 50.67
C SER A 2 -17.25 -5.72 49.50
N THR A 3 -18.02 -5.54 48.43
CA THR A 3 -17.91 -6.32 47.18
C THR A 3 -16.54 -6.26 46.54
N ILE A 4 -15.94 -5.06 46.51
CA ILE A 4 -14.59 -4.86 45.89
C ILE A 4 -13.51 -5.48 46.80
N ILE A 5 -13.62 -5.32 48.11
CA ILE A 5 -12.65 -5.85 49.08
C ILE A 5 -12.68 -7.38 49.10
N LEU A 6 -13.88 -8.00 49.15
CA LEU A 6 -14.00 -9.48 49.17
C LEU A 6 -13.60 -10.10 47.84
N SER A 7 -13.93 -9.48 46.70
CA SER A 7 -13.50 -9.99 45.41
C SER A 7 -11.98 -9.99 45.28
N SER A 8 -11.29 -8.96 45.80
CA SER A 8 -9.83 -8.85 45.79
C SER A 8 -9.14 -9.87 46.71
N ILE A 9 -9.72 -10.14 47.89
CA ILE A 9 -9.20 -11.13 48.86
C ILE A 9 -9.34 -12.57 48.32
N LEU A 10 -10.51 -12.94 47.79
CA LEU A 10 -10.75 -14.28 47.27
C LEU A 10 -10.04 -14.51 45.93
N SER A 11 -9.80 -13.46 45.16
CA SER A 11 -8.94 -13.51 43.97
C SER A 11 -7.50 -13.87 44.33
N LYS A 12 -6.92 -13.24 45.37
CA LYS A 12 -5.57 -13.59 45.86
C LYS A 12 -5.49 -15.05 46.38
N ALA A 13 -6.52 -15.52 47.06
CA ALA A 13 -6.58 -16.92 47.50
C ALA A 13 -6.69 -17.89 46.29
N GLY A 14 -7.44 -17.51 45.24
CA GLY A 14 -7.59 -18.28 44.01
C GLY A 14 -6.32 -18.29 43.13
N SER A 15 -5.40 -17.33 43.29
CA SER A 15 -4.17 -17.24 42.50
C SER A 15 -3.23 -18.42 42.70
N ILE A 16 -3.33 -19.17 43.79
CA ILE A 16 -2.59 -20.41 44.08
C ILE A 16 -2.89 -21.49 43.01
N PHE A 17 -4.08 -21.43 42.37
CA PHE A 17 -4.50 -22.34 41.32
C PHE A 17 -4.31 -21.76 39.89
N GLY A 18 -3.48 -20.71 39.73
CA GLY A 18 -3.20 -20.05 38.48
C GLY A 18 -4.25 -19.01 38.05
N PRO A 19 -4.12 -18.44 36.84
CA PRO A 19 -5.00 -17.36 36.37
C PRO A 19 -6.50 -17.70 36.40
N ILE A 20 -6.86 -18.96 36.21
CA ILE A 20 -8.25 -19.43 36.24
C ILE A 20 -8.78 -19.42 37.66
N GLY A 21 -8.02 -19.91 38.64
CA GLY A 21 -8.42 -19.89 40.05
C GLY A 21 -8.61 -18.46 40.56
N GLN A 22 -7.82 -17.51 40.09
CA GLN A 22 -7.92 -16.10 40.43
C GLN A 22 -9.24 -15.47 39.91
N ILE A 23 -9.64 -15.80 38.69
CA ILE A 23 -10.89 -15.33 38.09
C ILE A 23 -12.14 -15.92 38.80
N VAL A 24 -12.10 -17.21 39.14
CA VAL A 24 -13.17 -17.87 39.88
C VAL A 24 -13.27 -17.33 41.32
N GLY A 25 -12.13 -17.08 41.97
CA GLY A 25 -12.07 -16.51 43.32
C GLY A 25 -12.66 -15.08 43.38
N SER A 26 -12.42 -14.27 42.35
CA SER A 26 -12.99 -12.90 42.25
C SER A 26 -14.53 -12.92 42.13
N GLY A 27 -15.06 -13.85 41.33
CA GLY A 27 -16.50 -13.99 41.11
C GLY A 27 -17.25 -14.38 42.41
N LEU A 28 -16.67 -15.30 43.19
CA LEU A 28 -17.19 -15.69 44.52
C LEU A 28 -17.12 -14.54 45.51
N GLY A 29 -16.04 -13.78 45.53
CA GLY A 29 -15.88 -12.62 46.42
C GLY A 29 -16.86 -11.48 46.11
N ALA A 30 -17.19 -11.27 44.84
CA ALA A 30 -18.17 -10.31 44.43
C ALA A 30 -19.60 -10.69 44.86
N LEU A 31 -19.93 -11.98 44.78
CA LEU A 31 -21.22 -12.51 45.24
C LEU A 31 -21.46 -12.34 46.76
N LEU A 32 -20.44 -12.66 47.56
CA LEU A 32 -20.52 -12.52 49.01
C LEU A 32 -20.52 -11.05 49.47
N GLY A 33 -19.77 -10.22 48.79
CA GLY A 33 -19.71 -8.75 49.07
C GLY A 33 -21.03 -8.04 48.79
N ALA A 34 -21.77 -8.46 47.77
CA ALA A 34 -23.08 -7.87 47.47
C ALA A 34 -24.17 -8.23 48.45
N GLN A 35 -24.09 -9.42 49.10
CA GLN A 35 -25.01 -9.76 50.17
C GLN A 35 -24.75 -8.94 51.45
N LEU A 36 -23.47 -8.61 51.72
CA LEU A 36 -23.08 -7.76 52.82
C LEU A 36 -23.43 -6.29 52.57
N ASP A 37 -23.29 -5.79 51.37
CA ASP A 37 -23.65 -4.40 51.01
C ASP A 37 -25.17 -4.18 51.18
N ASN A 38 -26.02 -5.16 50.85
CA ASN A 38 -27.45 -5.12 51.07
C ASN A 38 -27.85 -5.16 52.56
N ALA A 39 -27.05 -5.82 53.41
CA ALA A 39 -27.31 -5.90 54.84
C ALA A 39 -26.87 -4.64 55.62
N ILE A 40 -25.92 -3.89 55.11
CA ILE A 40 -25.31 -2.70 55.77
C ILE A 40 -26.00 -1.39 55.36
N PHE A 41 -26.47 -1.28 54.12
CA PHE A 41 -27.09 -0.04 53.58
C PHE A 41 -28.61 -0.17 53.48
N GLY A 42 -29.31 -0.63 54.53
CA GLY A 42 -30.75 -0.77 54.60
C GLY A 42 -31.49 0.41 53.96
N LEU A 43 -32.09 0.14 52.79
CA LEU A 43 -32.92 1.10 52.08
C LEU A 43 -34.36 1.00 52.58
N ASP A 44 -35.04 2.15 52.68
CA ASP A 44 -36.44 2.25 53.13
C ASP A 44 -37.36 1.25 52.40
N ALA A 45 -38.26 0.64 53.15
CA ALA A 45 -39.10 -0.48 52.76
C ALA A 45 -40.06 -0.23 51.56
N ASP A 46 -40.08 0.98 51.00
CA ASP A 46 -40.99 1.37 49.90
C ASP A 46 -40.34 1.45 48.51
N GLN A 47 -39.01 1.26 48.41
CA GLN A 47 -38.35 1.26 47.11
C GLN A 47 -38.09 -0.16 46.58
N LYS A 48 -38.74 -0.54 45.50
CA LYS A 48 -38.51 -1.82 44.82
C LYS A 48 -37.17 -1.82 44.08
N ILE A 49 -36.19 -2.52 44.62
CA ILE A 49 -34.88 -2.73 43.98
C ILE A 49 -34.98 -3.95 43.08
N THR A 50 -34.70 -3.75 41.78
CA THR A 50 -34.61 -4.86 40.81
C THR A 50 -33.14 -5.05 40.45
N HIS A 51 -32.59 -6.23 40.72
CA HIS A 51 -31.27 -6.62 40.31
C HIS A 51 -31.31 -7.29 38.95
N GLY A 52 -30.48 -6.83 38.03
CA GLY A 52 -30.22 -7.48 36.73
C GLY A 52 -29.54 -8.85 36.93
N ALA A 53 -29.44 -9.62 35.85
CA ALA A 53 -28.75 -10.91 35.87
C ALA A 53 -27.28 -10.74 36.28
N ARG A 54 -26.86 -11.51 37.28
CA ARG A 54 -25.49 -11.50 37.81
C ARG A 54 -24.80 -12.82 37.44
N LEU A 55 -23.53 -12.76 37.14
CA LEU A 55 -22.70 -13.93 36.80
C LEU A 55 -22.70 -14.93 37.98
N LYS A 56 -23.24 -16.14 37.75
CA LYS A 56 -23.24 -17.22 38.78
C LYS A 56 -22.02 -18.13 38.66
N ASN A 57 -21.44 -18.31 37.46
CA ASN A 57 -20.25 -19.10 37.18
C ASN A 57 -19.42 -18.48 36.09
N LEU A 58 -18.14 -18.25 36.33
CA LEU A 58 -17.20 -17.77 35.37
C LEU A 58 -16.58 -18.96 34.59
N GLN A 59 -16.96 -19.12 33.34
CA GLN A 59 -16.24 -20.02 32.46
C GLN A 59 -15.20 -19.17 31.68
N VAL A 60 -13.95 -19.36 32.02
CA VAL A 60 -12.83 -18.75 31.30
C VAL A 60 -12.38 -19.72 30.23
N GLN A 61 -12.18 -19.22 29.03
CA GLN A 61 -11.54 -20.00 27.98
C GLN A 61 -10.05 -20.22 28.35
N THR A 62 -9.65 -21.46 28.31
CA THR A 62 -8.50 -22.03 28.95
C THR A 62 -7.16 -21.34 28.65
N SER A 63 -6.49 -20.84 29.67
CA SER A 63 -5.04 -20.91 29.76
C SER A 63 -4.65 -22.37 29.88
N THR A 64 -4.23 -23.00 28.80
CA THR A 64 -3.80 -24.40 28.87
C THR A 64 -2.31 -24.41 29.16
N TYR A 65 -1.95 -24.80 30.40
CA TYR A 65 -0.55 -25.04 30.76
C TYR A 65 0.05 -26.11 29.83
N GLY A 66 1.23 -25.83 29.29
CA GLY A 66 1.91 -26.73 28.33
C GLY A 66 1.47 -26.59 26.87
N LYS A 67 0.60 -25.66 26.54
CA LYS A 67 0.30 -25.35 25.12
C LYS A 67 1.51 -24.68 24.46
N ALA A 68 1.92 -25.21 23.31
CA ALA A 68 2.99 -24.62 22.54
C ALA A 68 2.62 -23.20 22.08
N ILE A 69 3.55 -22.26 22.22
CA ILE A 69 3.43 -20.92 21.61
C ILE A 69 3.82 -21.06 20.14
N PRO A 70 2.95 -20.67 19.19
CA PRO A 70 3.17 -20.90 17.77
C PRO A 70 4.37 -20.11 17.23
N ILE A 71 5.04 -20.67 16.21
CA ILE A 71 5.96 -19.95 15.33
C ILE A 71 5.20 -19.55 14.08
N ILE A 72 5.32 -18.30 13.67
CA ILE A 72 4.65 -17.76 12.49
C ILE A 72 5.69 -17.31 11.47
N TYR A 73 5.46 -17.65 10.22
CA TYR A 73 6.15 -17.12 9.05
C TYR A 73 5.15 -16.33 8.20
N GLY A 74 5.50 -15.08 7.85
CA GLY A 74 4.63 -14.20 7.05
C GLY A 74 3.42 -13.71 7.84
N THR A 75 2.27 -13.65 7.21
CA THR A 75 1.02 -13.16 7.80
C THR A 75 0.08 -14.31 8.13
N ALA A 76 -0.35 -14.41 9.38
CA ALA A 76 -1.29 -15.44 9.79
C ALA A 76 -2.21 -14.98 10.93
N ARG A 77 -3.41 -15.58 10.96
CA ARG A 77 -4.35 -15.43 12.08
C ARG A 77 -4.18 -16.60 13.05
N VAL A 78 -3.90 -16.26 14.31
CA VAL A 78 -3.69 -17.27 15.38
C VAL A 78 -4.54 -16.96 16.59
N ALA A 79 -4.91 -17.99 17.34
CA ALA A 79 -5.54 -17.83 18.65
C ALA A 79 -4.48 -17.53 19.70
N GLY A 80 -4.72 -16.53 20.54
CA GLY A 80 -3.83 -16.22 21.63
C GLY A 80 -3.94 -17.19 22.82
N ASN A 81 -2.93 -17.20 23.67
CA ASN A 81 -2.90 -17.92 24.92
C ASN A 81 -2.79 -16.94 26.09
N ILE A 82 -3.76 -16.99 27.03
CA ILE A 82 -3.74 -16.09 28.19
C ILE A 82 -2.57 -16.47 29.10
N ILE A 83 -1.66 -15.51 29.30
CA ILE A 83 -0.45 -15.69 30.15
C ILE A 83 -0.56 -14.98 31.49
N TRP A 84 -1.44 -14.00 31.60
CA TRP A 84 -1.74 -13.28 32.83
C TRP A 84 -3.13 -12.67 32.77
N SER A 85 -3.80 -12.54 33.92
CA SER A 85 -5.10 -11.85 34.02
C SER A 85 -5.34 -11.30 35.41
N GLN A 86 -6.03 -10.17 35.47
CA GLN A 86 -6.65 -9.70 36.72
C GLN A 86 -8.01 -10.38 36.97
N PRO A 87 -8.49 -10.34 38.22
CA PRO A 87 -9.88 -10.65 38.53
C PRO A 87 -10.83 -9.80 37.68
N ILE A 88 -11.94 -10.40 37.24
CA ILE A 88 -12.97 -9.64 36.50
C ILE A 88 -13.51 -8.53 37.40
N LYS A 89 -13.45 -7.31 36.89
CA LYS A 89 -14.03 -6.13 37.53
C LYS A 89 -15.52 -6.11 37.28
N GLU A 90 -16.29 -6.08 38.37
CA GLU A 90 -17.74 -5.85 38.33
C GLU A 90 -18.03 -4.35 38.64
N GLU A 91 -18.87 -3.73 37.83
CA GLU A 91 -19.33 -2.37 38.05
C GLU A 91 -20.89 -2.35 38.09
N ALA A 92 -21.43 -1.95 39.22
CA ALA A 92 -22.88 -1.82 39.39
C ALA A 92 -23.34 -0.44 38.90
N ILE A 93 -24.22 -0.41 37.95
CA ILE A 93 -24.87 0.81 37.46
C ILE A 93 -26.29 0.91 38.00
N THR A 94 -26.53 1.94 38.78
CA THR A 94 -27.85 2.21 39.38
C THR A 94 -28.62 3.21 38.51
N THR A 95 -29.78 2.80 38.04
CA THR A 95 -30.70 3.66 37.27
C THR A 95 -32.04 3.77 38.00
N GLN A 96 -32.56 4.97 38.12
CA GLN A 96 -33.92 5.19 38.62
C GLN A 96 -34.94 5.00 37.50
N ASN A 97 -36.05 4.32 37.80
CA ASN A 97 -37.16 4.20 36.86
C ASN A 97 -37.80 5.57 36.60
N LYS A 98 -38.33 5.78 35.39
CA LYS A 98 -38.99 7.02 34.95
C LYS A 98 -40.12 7.51 35.90
N THR A 99 -40.62 6.64 36.76
CA THR A 99 -41.66 6.95 37.78
C THR A 99 -41.09 7.36 39.13
N GLY A 100 -39.78 7.35 39.32
CA GLY A 100 -39.10 7.71 40.60
C GLY A 100 -39.28 6.72 41.75
N ARG A 101 -40.02 5.61 41.56
CA ARG A 101 -40.41 4.62 42.61
C ARG A 101 -39.67 3.28 42.56
N GLY A 102 -38.63 3.14 41.74
CA GLY A 102 -37.85 1.90 41.67
C GLY A 102 -36.42 2.13 41.25
N ILE A 103 -35.50 1.38 41.82
CA ILE A 103 -34.06 1.37 41.49
C ILE A 103 -33.76 0.10 40.72
N ASN A 104 -33.22 0.22 39.51
CA ASN A 104 -32.67 -0.90 38.75
C ASN A 104 -31.14 -0.88 38.90
N ILE A 105 -30.55 -1.99 39.32
CA ILE A 105 -29.11 -2.19 39.36
C ILE A 105 -28.76 -3.18 38.26
N THR A 106 -27.99 -2.69 37.29
CA THR A 106 -27.37 -3.51 36.23
C THR A 106 -25.88 -3.68 36.53
N TYR A 107 -25.31 -4.81 36.12
CA TYR A 107 -23.91 -5.13 36.39
C TYR A 107 -23.16 -5.23 35.08
N ASN A 108 -22.10 -4.40 34.91
CA ASN A 108 -21.16 -4.49 33.82
C ASN A 108 -19.90 -5.19 34.29
N TYR A 109 -19.32 -6.01 33.42
CA TYR A 109 -18.12 -6.79 33.70
C TYR A 109 -17.01 -6.42 32.75
N TYR A 110 -15.81 -6.32 33.28
CA TYR A 110 -14.61 -5.93 32.52
C TYR A 110 -13.47 -6.91 32.80
N ALA A 111 -12.77 -7.33 31.74
CA ALA A 111 -11.58 -8.17 31.83
C ALA A 111 -10.30 -7.38 31.55
N THR A 112 -9.26 -7.64 32.33
CA THR A 112 -7.89 -7.16 32.06
C THR A 112 -6.97 -8.37 32.01
N LEU A 113 -6.28 -8.56 30.86
CA LEU A 113 -5.55 -9.77 30.60
C LEU A 113 -4.36 -9.55 29.64
N ALA A 114 -3.31 -10.37 29.79
CA ALA A 114 -2.22 -10.46 28.83
C ALA A 114 -2.31 -11.75 28.04
N ILE A 115 -2.14 -11.66 26.73
CA ILE A 115 -2.31 -12.77 25.80
C ILE A 115 -1.05 -12.92 24.96
N ALA A 116 -0.37 -14.07 25.06
CA ALA A 116 0.74 -14.44 24.18
C ALA A 116 0.21 -14.80 22.79
N ILE A 117 0.91 -14.36 21.76
CA ILE A 117 0.49 -14.52 20.37
C ILE A 117 1.40 -15.52 19.65
N CYS A 118 2.71 -15.26 19.60
CA CYS A 118 3.67 -16.15 18.94
C CYS A 118 5.08 -16.00 19.50
N LYS A 119 5.94 -16.95 19.16
CA LYS A 119 7.38 -16.90 19.43
C LYS A 119 8.07 -16.04 18.36
N GLY A 120 8.99 -15.20 18.81
CA GLY A 120 9.78 -14.32 17.96
C GLY A 120 9.15 -12.95 17.76
N LYS A 121 9.85 -12.12 16.98
CA LYS A 121 9.46 -10.75 16.72
C LYS A 121 8.31 -10.69 15.71
N VAL A 122 7.25 -10.00 16.09
CA VAL A 122 6.14 -9.59 15.21
C VAL A 122 6.43 -8.18 14.72
N GLU A 123 6.39 -7.99 13.40
CA GLU A 123 6.53 -6.67 12.80
C GLU A 123 5.24 -5.87 12.92
N LYS A 124 4.08 -6.55 12.72
CA LYS A 124 2.79 -5.88 12.69
C LYS A 124 1.65 -6.72 13.27
N LEU A 125 0.81 -6.05 14.04
CA LEU A 125 -0.51 -6.52 14.46
C LEU A 125 -1.56 -5.92 13.50
N ASN A 126 -2.08 -6.74 12.59
CA ASN A 126 -3.00 -6.29 11.55
C ASN A 126 -4.44 -6.15 12.04
N ARG A 127 -4.93 -7.16 12.78
CA ARG A 127 -6.33 -7.23 13.24
C ARG A 127 -6.45 -8.00 14.55
N ILE A 128 -7.47 -7.66 15.31
CA ILE A 128 -7.87 -8.37 16.53
C ILE A 128 -9.34 -8.77 16.38
N TRP A 129 -9.66 -9.99 16.75
CA TRP A 129 -11.04 -10.44 16.89
C TRP A 129 -11.31 -10.91 18.32
N ALA A 130 -12.52 -10.61 18.80
CA ALA A 130 -13.11 -11.21 20.00
C ALA A 130 -14.27 -12.11 19.56
N GLY A 131 -14.06 -13.41 19.60
CA GLY A 131 -14.93 -14.38 18.95
C GLY A 131 -14.97 -14.19 17.43
N THR A 132 -16.13 -13.91 16.87
CA THR A 132 -16.31 -13.62 15.44
C THR A 132 -16.24 -12.13 15.09
N LYS A 133 -16.32 -11.23 16.08
CA LYS A 133 -16.39 -9.79 15.91
C LYS A 133 -14.97 -9.22 15.76
N SER A 134 -14.70 -8.55 14.66
CA SER A 134 -13.46 -7.74 14.50
C SER A 134 -13.54 -6.52 15.40
N LEU A 135 -12.47 -6.25 16.14
CA LEU A 135 -12.37 -5.10 17.02
C LEU A 135 -11.66 -3.95 16.30
N SER A 136 -12.16 -2.74 16.51
CA SER A 136 -11.43 -1.52 16.15
C SER A 136 -10.39 -1.21 17.22
N PHE A 137 -9.17 -0.86 16.84
CA PHE A 137 -8.08 -0.55 17.78
C PHE A 137 -8.39 0.63 18.69
N ASP A 138 -9.29 1.52 18.29
CA ASP A 138 -9.74 2.67 19.08
C ASP A 138 -10.81 2.34 20.13
N GLN A 139 -11.40 1.15 20.06
CA GLN A 139 -12.42 0.67 21.00
C GLN A 139 -11.83 -0.13 22.16
N ILE A 140 -10.52 -0.39 22.13
CA ILE A 140 -9.83 -1.17 23.16
C ILE A 140 -8.63 -0.40 23.74
N ASP A 141 -8.46 -0.49 25.06
CA ASP A 141 -7.24 -0.04 25.73
C ASP A 141 -6.24 -1.19 25.73
N TYR A 142 -5.16 -1.07 24.94
CA TYR A 142 -4.18 -2.13 24.81
C TYR A 142 -2.75 -1.62 24.72
N THR A 143 -1.83 -2.49 25.10
CA THR A 143 -0.39 -2.32 24.86
C THR A 143 0.13 -3.56 24.13
N PHE A 144 0.76 -3.38 22.97
CA PHE A 144 1.30 -4.48 22.18
C PHE A 144 2.82 -4.60 22.34
N TYR A 145 3.29 -5.80 22.61
CA TYR A 145 4.69 -6.17 22.76
C TYR A 145 5.12 -7.03 21.60
N HIS A 146 6.10 -6.55 20.85
CA HIS A 146 6.54 -7.14 19.59
C HIS A 146 7.29 -8.48 19.70
N GLY A 147 7.69 -8.92 20.89
CA GLY A 147 8.51 -10.14 21.05
C GLY A 147 10.00 -9.91 20.83
N ARG A 148 10.49 -8.70 21.08
CA ARG A 148 11.92 -8.37 20.99
C ARG A 148 12.70 -9.00 22.13
N GLU A 149 14.00 -9.27 21.90
CA GLU A 149 14.90 -9.79 22.93
C GLU A 149 15.29 -8.72 23.99
N ASP A 150 15.08 -7.45 23.68
CA ASP A 150 15.35 -6.29 24.54
C ASP A 150 14.10 -5.67 25.18
N GLN A 151 12.90 -6.29 25.00
CA GLN A 151 11.68 -5.72 25.55
C GLN A 151 11.67 -5.71 27.08
N ASN A 152 11.04 -4.67 27.64
CA ASN A 152 10.87 -4.49 29.07
C ASN A 152 9.55 -5.13 29.57
N PRO A 153 9.45 -5.45 30.85
CA PRO A 153 8.18 -5.84 31.48
C PRO A 153 7.10 -4.77 31.26
N ASP A 154 5.84 -5.21 31.13
CA ASP A 154 4.71 -4.29 31.07
C ASP A 154 4.59 -3.49 32.36
N PRO A 155 4.61 -2.14 32.32
CA PRO A 155 4.59 -1.30 33.54
C PRO A 155 3.31 -1.46 34.35
N PHE A 156 2.17 -1.72 33.71
CA PHE A 156 0.90 -1.91 34.38
C PHE A 156 0.88 -3.24 35.14
N MET A 157 1.28 -4.33 34.50
CA MET A 157 1.39 -5.64 35.16
C MET A 157 2.42 -5.59 36.30
N LEU A 158 3.57 -4.91 36.07
CA LEU A 158 4.62 -4.76 37.09
C LEU A 158 4.09 -3.97 38.31
N SER A 159 3.28 -2.95 38.12
CA SER A 159 2.69 -2.16 39.21
C SER A 159 1.74 -2.97 40.10
N ILE A 160 1.22 -4.08 39.61
CA ILE A 160 0.26 -4.94 40.30
C ILE A 160 0.97 -6.10 41.02
N GLU A 161 1.87 -6.77 40.31
CA GLU A 161 2.53 -8.00 40.81
C GLU A 161 3.85 -7.72 41.51
N GLY A 162 4.46 -6.55 41.29
CA GLY A 162 5.75 -6.17 41.87
C GLY A 162 6.96 -6.76 41.14
N ASP A 163 6.84 -7.95 40.58
CA ASP A 163 7.86 -8.62 39.75
C ASP A 163 7.17 -9.48 38.68
N ILE A 164 7.52 -9.26 37.40
CA ILE A 164 7.00 -10.02 36.27
C ILE A 164 8.08 -10.23 35.23
N PRO A 165 8.02 -11.32 34.44
CA PRO A 165 8.92 -11.52 33.32
C PRO A 165 8.61 -10.52 32.19
N ALA A 166 9.66 -10.13 31.46
CA ALA A 166 9.54 -9.28 30.27
C ALA A 166 9.01 -10.04 29.05
N TYR A 167 8.84 -11.35 29.12
CA TYR A 167 8.45 -12.25 28.01
C TYR A 167 9.27 -12.02 26.73
N ARG A 168 10.60 -11.83 26.87
CA ARG A 168 11.49 -11.63 25.72
C ARG A 168 11.42 -12.81 24.77
N GLY A 169 11.46 -12.51 23.47
CA GLY A 169 11.29 -13.52 22.42
C GLY A 169 9.84 -14.03 22.26
N ILE A 170 8.86 -13.44 22.97
CA ILE A 170 7.44 -13.75 22.82
C ILE A 170 6.67 -12.47 22.55
N SER A 171 5.92 -12.44 21.45
CA SER A 171 4.98 -11.38 21.16
C SER A 171 3.70 -11.58 21.96
N TYR A 172 3.24 -10.53 22.66
CA TYR A 172 2.02 -10.56 23.46
C TYR A 172 1.31 -9.21 23.48
N ILE A 173 0.06 -9.20 23.91
CA ILE A 173 -0.75 -8.00 24.06
C ILE A 173 -1.34 -7.96 25.47
N VAL A 174 -1.35 -6.78 26.09
CA VAL A 174 -2.08 -6.49 27.33
C VAL A 174 -3.31 -5.70 26.96
N ILE A 175 -4.49 -6.22 27.28
CA ILE A 175 -5.79 -5.57 27.06
C ILE A 175 -6.36 -5.21 28.42
N LYS A 176 -6.74 -3.92 28.61
CA LYS A 176 -7.21 -3.40 29.90
C LYS A 176 -8.70 -3.08 29.83
N ASN A 177 -9.42 -3.40 30.90
CA ASN A 177 -10.83 -3.06 31.08
C ASN A 177 -11.70 -3.40 29.86
N PHE A 178 -11.48 -4.55 29.22
CA PHE A 178 -12.27 -5.00 28.08
C PHE A 178 -13.70 -5.31 28.49
N PRO A 179 -14.73 -4.66 27.89
CA PRO A 179 -16.13 -4.85 28.27
C PRO A 179 -16.65 -6.23 27.83
N LEU A 180 -17.29 -6.96 28.73
CA LEU A 180 -17.78 -8.32 28.51
C LEU A 180 -19.27 -8.39 28.16
N ALA A 181 -20.02 -7.29 28.19
CA ALA A 181 -21.45 -7.27 27.97
C ALA A 181 -21.85 -7.88 26.62
N ASP A 182 -21.19 -7.53 25.55
CA ASP A 182 -21.43 -8.07 24.19
C ASP A 182 -21.08 -9.56 24.04
N TYR A 183 -20.42 -10.15 25.03
CA TYR A 183 -19.93 -11.54 25.02
C TYR A 183 -20.60 -12.41 26.11
N SER A 184 -21.83 -12.06 26.46
CA SER A 184 -22.57 -12.74 27.50
C SER A 184 -21.82 -12.77 28.84
N ASN A 185 -21.10 -11.71 29.15
CA ASN A 185 -20.22 -11.53 30.31
C ASN A 185 -19.14 -12.61 30.46
N ARG A 186 -18.66 -13.16 29.35
CA ARG A 186 -17.53 -14.13 29.30
C ARG A 186 -16.38 -13.55 28.54
N VAL A 187 -15.15 -13.94 28.89
CA VAL A 187 -13.96 -13.60 28.13
C VAL A 187 -14.02 -14.32 26.78
N PRO A 188 -14.08 -13.57 25.65
CA PRO A 188 -14.14 -14.17 24.32
C PRO A 188 -12.81 -14.81 23.93
N VAL A 189 -12.83 -15.67 22.91
CA VAL A 189 -11.59 -16.12 22.25
C VAL A 189 -11.00 -14.96 21.47
N PHE A 190 -9.84 -14.49 21.88
CA PHE A 190 -9.10 -13.52 21.09
C PHE A 190 -8.27 -14.23 20.02
N THR A 191 -8.39 -13.76 18.79
CA THR A 191 -7.52 -14.15 17.69
C THR A 191 -6.88 -12.90 17.08
N PHE A 192 -5.64 -13.08 16.60
CA PHE A 192 -4.78 -12.00 16.13
C PHE A 192 -4.26 -12.34 14.75
N GLU A 193 -4.40 -11.42 13.80
CA GLU A 193 -3.67 -11.49 12.55
C GLU A 193 -2.39 -10.67 12.71
N VAL A 194 -1.28 -11.36 12.61
CA VAL A 194 0.05 -10.77 12.78
C VAL A 194 0.92 -11.07 11.59
N GLN A 195 1.89 -10.19 11.35
CA GLN A 195 2.90 -10.33 10.30
C GLN A 195 4.27 -10.42 10.94
N THR A 196 5.04 -11.44 10.53
CA THR A 196 6.43 -11.63 10.91
C THR A 196 7.33 -11.49 9.70
N ALA A 197 8.56 -10.98 9.88
CA ALA A 197 9.59 -10.95 8.86
C ALA A 197 10.74 -11.90 9.21
N LEU A 198 11.32 -12.50 8.18
CA LEU A 198 12.60 -13.22 8.33
C LEU A 198 13.73 -12.28 7.93
N LYS A 199 14.71 -12.10 8.81
CA LYS A 199 15.99 -11.49 8.46
C LYS A 199 16.91 -12.59 7.96
N LEU A 200 17.17 -12.58 6.67
CA LEU A 200 18.07 -13.54 6.05
C LEU A 200 19.29 -12.85 5.47
N SER A 201 20.37 -13.58 5.40
CA SER A 201 21.57 -13.19 4.66
C SER A 201 21.29 -13.35 3.16
N GLY A 202 20.91 -12.28 2.46
CA GLY A 202 20.67 -12.32 1.03
C GLY A 202 20.13 -10.99 0.50
N PHE A 203 19.88 -10.92 -0.82
CA PHE A 203 19.31 -9.74 -1.46
C PHE A 203 17.85 -9.59 -1.06
N SER A 204 17.53 -8.52 -0.36
CA SER A 204 16.14 -8.18 -0.01
C SER A 204 15.59 -7.17 -1.00
N VAL A 205 14.60 -7.56 -1.80
CA VAL A 205 13.92 -6.66 -2.75
C VAL A 205 13.37 -5.43 -2.02
N ALA A 206 12.69 -5.64 -0.90
CA ALA A 206 12.06 -4.58 -0.12
C ALA A 206 13.08 -3.56 0.44
N GLU A 207 14.27 -4.01 0.85
CA GLU A 207 15.32 -3.13 1.38
C GLU A 207 16.10 -2.38 0.29
N ASN A 208 16.02 -2.84 -0.97
CA ASN A 208 16.71 -2.24 -2.11
C ASN A 208 15.82 -1.25 -2.90
N ILE A 209 14.52 -1.19 -2.64
CA ILE A 209 13.64 -0.18 -3.21
C ILE A 209 13.88 1.15 -2.49
N LYS A 210 14.39 2.15 -3.22
CA LYS A 210 14.72 3.49 -2.69
C LYS A 210 13.70 4.56 -3.09
N ASN A 211 13.00 4.38 -4.20
CA ASN A 211 12.07 5.37 -4.71
C ASN A 211 10.78 4.68 -5.17
N ILE A 212 9.63 5.31 -4.93
CA ILE A 212 8.31 4.74 -5.18
C ILE A 212 7.36 5.75 -5.81
N ASN A 213 6.55 5.32 -6.76
CA ASN A 213 5.39 6.07 -7.21
C ASN A 213 4.20 5.77 -6.31
N ILE A 214 3.56 6.83 -5.79
CA ILE A 214 2.32 6.72 -5.02
C ILE A 214 1.18 7.20 -5.87
N ILE A 215 0.21 6.30 -6.11
CA ILE A 215 -0.96 6.58 -6.93
C ILE A 215 -2.19 6.87 -6.08
N PRO A 216 -3.09 7.76 -6.54
CA PRO A 216 -4.29 8.13 -5.78
C PRO A 216 -5.32 7.00 -5.69
N GLY A 217 -5.27 6.02 -6.60
CA GLY A 217 -6.21 4.90 -6.65
C GLY A 217 -7.66 5.30 -6.82
N SER A 218 -8.19 6.14 -5.95
CA SER A 218 -9.58 6.61 -6.02
C SER A 218 -9.79 7.89 -5.25
N GLY A 219 -10.65 8.76 -5.80
CA GLY A 219 -11.34 9.79 -5.06
C GLY A 219 -10.56 11.05 -4.73
N GLU A 220 -11.37 12.04 -4.48
CA GLU A 220 -11.01 13.44 -4.31
C GLU A 220 -10.21 13.73 -3.03
N PHE A 221 -10.31 12.84 -2.03
CA PHE A 221 -9.69 12.97 -0.71
C PHE A 221 -8.79 11.78 -0.35
N VAL A 222 -8.42 10.97 -1.31
CA VAL A 222 -7.62 9.76 -1.05
C VAL A 222 -6.28 10.08 -0.39
N TYR A 223 -5.65 11.20 -0.73
CA TYR A 223 -4.40 11.67 -0.11
C TYR A 223 -4.60 12.41 1.21
N ASP A 224 -5.85 12.72 1.60
CA ASP A 224 -6.05 13.56 2.78
C ASP A 224 -5.62 12.89 4.08
N THR A 225 -4.79 13.58 4.84
CA THR A 225 -4.35 13.15 6.17
C THR A 225 -5.43 13.36 7.23
N LYS A 226 -6.39 14.28 6.98
CA LYS A 226 -7.58 14.46 7.80
C LYS A 226 -8.69 13.50 7.37
N ILE A 227 -9.46 13.03 8.35
CA ILE A 227 -10.64 12.22 8.07
C ILE A 227 -11.76 13.13 7.56
N GLN A 228 -12.18 12.89 6.32
CA GLN A 228 -13.27 13.59 5.67
C GLN A 228 -14.56 12.76 5.74
N LYS A 229 -15.70 13.45 5.83
CA LYS A 229 -17.03 12.84 5.89
C LYS A 229 -17.98 13.56 4.95
N LYS A 230 -18.79 12.79 4.23
CA LYS A 230 -19.89 13.31 3.41
C LYS A 230 -21.15 13.40 4.26
N ILE A 231 -21.77 14.58 4.29
CA ILE A 231 -22.98 14.86 5.07
C ILE A 231 -24.05 15.34 4.08
N ALA A 232 -25.18 14.67 4.03
CA ALA A 232 -26.33 15.17 3.30
C ALA A 232 -26.85 16.45 3.97
N ARG A 233 -27.25 17.44 3.19
CA ARG A 233 -27.77 18.71 3.67
C ARG A 233 -29.03 19.10 2.89
N GLU A 234 -30.00 19.65 3.59
CA GLU A 234 -31.21 20.20 3.00
C GLU A 234 -31.06 21.71 2.83
N LYS A 235 -31.38 22.21 1.66
CA LYS A 235 -31.35 23.64 1.37
C LYS A 235 -32.63 24.30 1.91
N ILE A 236 -32.46 25.22 2.85
CA ILE A 236 -33.59 25.96 3.45
C ILE A 236 -33.79 27.30 2.74
N SER A 237 -32.71 27.95 2.29
CA SER A 237 -32.72 29.19 1.56
C SER A 237 -31.58 29.24 0.54
N SER A 238 -31.47 30.30 -0.24
CA SER A 238 -30.41 30.48 -1.24
C SER A 238 -28.98 30.34 -0.67
N SER A 239 -28.80 30.51 0.65
CA SER A 239 -27.50 30.49 1.32
C SER A 239 -27.46 29.63 2.59
N GLN A 240 -28.56 28.99 2.98
CA GLN A 240 -28.60 28.21 4.22
C GLN A 240 -28.95 26.74 3.95
N TYR A 241 -28.15 25.88 4.55
CA TYR A 241 -28.31 24.41 4.52
C TYR A 241 -28.33 23.84 5.93
N ILE A 242 -29.16 22.84 6.17
CA ILE A 242 -29.14 22.04 7.41
C ILE A 242 -28.63 20.65 7.09
N PRO A 243 -27.60 20.15 7.79
CA PRO A 243 -27.17 18.76 7.65
C PRO A 243 -28.24 17.81 8.21
N TYR A 244 -28.48 16.71 7.52
CA TYR A 244 -29.40 15.66 7.99
C TYR A 244 -28.82 14.27 7.73
N GLY A 245 -29.27 13.30 8.55
CA GLY A 245 -28.86 11.91 8.44
C GLY A 245 -27.46 11.61 8.97
N PRO A 246 -27.02 10.37 8.86
CA PRO A 246 -25.69 9.95 9.29
C PRO A 246 -24.60 10.43 8.34
N ALA A 247 -23.47 10.86 8.89
CA ALA A 247 -22.28 11.19 8.08
C ALA A 247 -21.67 9.91 7.48
N GLN A 248 -21.42 9.92 6.17
CA GLN A 248 -20.74 8.85 5.47
C GLN A 248 -19.21 9.06 5.51
N ARG A 249 -18.44 8.00 5.66
CA ARG A 249 -16.97 8.05 5.58
C ARG A 249 -16.53 8.25 4.13
N VAL A 250 -15.52 9.08 3.91
CA VAL A 250 -14.95 9.31 2.57
C VAL A 250 -13.59 8.63 2.44
N ASN A 251 -12.66 8.95 3.34
CA ASN A 251 -11.29 8.45 3.33
C ASN A 251 -10.88 7.78 4.65
N HIS A 252 -11.81 7.12 5.31
CA HIS A 252 -11.58 6.35 6.54
C HIS A 252 -12.33 5.02 6.47
N ASN A 253 -11.78 4.08 5.71
CA ASN A 253 -12.36 2.76 5.44
C ASN A 253 -11.61 1.64 6.18
N ASN A 254 -10.88 1.98 7.22
CA ASN A 254 -10.07 1.09 8.04
C ASN A 254 -10.53 1.07 9.50
N HIS A 255 -9.93 0.20 10.32
CA HIS A 255 -10.28 0.02 11.74
C HIS A 255 -9.40 0.84 12.69
N THR A 256 -8.62 1.79 12.17
CA THR A 256 -7.79 2.67 13.00
C THR A 256 -8.42 4.06 13.14
N LYS A 257 -7.79 4.96 13.92
CA LYS A 257 -8.18 6.37 14.01
C LYS A 257 -7.57 7.24 12.90
N LYS A 258 -6.84 6.63 11.95
CA LYS A 258 -6.12 7.32 10.88
C LYS A 258 -6.94 7.31 9.60
N SER A 259 -6.75 8.35 8.76
CA SER A 259 -7.22 8.29 7.37
C SER A 259 -6.57 7.13 6.61
N ASP A 260 -7.17 6.74 5.50
CA ASP A 260 -6.65 5.63 4.69
C ASP A 260 -5.22 5.91 4.21
N SER A 261 -4.93 7.13 3.75
CA SER A 261 -3.60 7.53 3.33
C SER A 261 -2.56 7.46 4.46
N MET A 262 -2.92 7.90 5.66
CA MET A 262 -2.03 7.84 6.82
C MET A 262 -1.67 6.40 7.21
N LEU A 263 -2.64 5.50 7.16
CA LEU A 263 -2.39 4.07 7.39
C LEU A 263 -1.55 3.47 6.26
N SER A 264 -1.81 3.83 5.01
CA SER A 264 -1.02 3.38 3.86
C SER A 264 0.44 3.84 3.95
N LEU A 265 0.71 5.07 4.42
CA LEU A 265 2.08 5.55 4.65
C LEU A 265 2.79 4.82 5.80
N ASP A 266 2.08 4.44 6.86
CA ASP A 266 2.65 3.58 7.89
C ASP A 266 3.08 2.23 7.30
N GLN A 267 2.21 1.64 6.46
CA GLN A 267 2.49 0.38 5.76
C GLN A 267 3.66 0.49 4.77
N LEU A 268 3.76 1.62 4.08
CA LEU A 268 4.90 1.92 3.20
C LEU A 268 6.22 1.87 3.97
N LYS A 269 6.28 2.60 5.09
CA LYS A 269 7.49 2.66 5.93
C LYS A 269 7.87 1.29 6.50
N GLU A 270 6.88 0.48 6.88
CA GLU A 270 7.10 -0.87 7.40
C GLU A 270 7.55 -1.85 6.31
N SER A 271 6.91 -1.78 5.12
CA SER A 271 7.16 -2.73 4.02
C SER A 271 8.43 -2.41 3.23
N LEU A 272 8.74 -1.12 3.07
CA LEU A 272 9.85 -0.60 2.29
C LEU A 272 10.66 0.39 3.13
N PRO A 273 11.45 -0.10 4.10
CA PRO A 273 12.06 0.74 5.15
C PRO A 273 13.09 1.75 4.62
N ASN A 274 13.66 1.50 3.45
CA ASN A 274 14.73 2.29 2.86
C ASN A 274 14.28 3.22 1.72
N VAL A 275 12.97 3.43 1.55
CA VAL A 275 12.46 4.42 0.60
C VAL A 275 12.88 5.82 1.03
N GLU A 276 13.46 6.55 0.12
CA GLU A 276 13.96 7.92 0.28
C GLU A 276 13.10 8.94 -0.47
N TRP A 277 12.58 8.56 -1.66
CA TRP A 277 11.77 9.41 -2.52
C TRP A 277 10.38 8.83 -2.76
N ALA A 278 9.37 9.69 -2.64
CA ALA A 278 8.00 9.42 -3.02
C ALA A 278 7.61 10.31 -4.22
N SER A 279 7.31 9.70 -5.36
CA SER A 279 6.72 10.38 -6.50
C SER A 279 5.19 10.35 -6.34
N VAL A 280 4.58 11.51 -6.13
CA VAL A 280 3.15 11.65 -5.86
C VAL A 280 2.42 11.94 -7.16
N VAL A 281 1.66 10.98 -7.63
CA VAL A 281 0.87 11.08 -8.87
C VAL A 281 -0.41 11.87 -8.59
N VAL A 282 -0.68 12.88 -9.41
CA VAL A 282 -1.91 13.68 -9.36
C VAL A 282 -2.50 13.82 -10.76
N ASN A 283 -3.82 13.82 -10.84
CA ASN A 283 -4.47 13.77 -12.15
C ASN A 283 -5.56 14.83 -12.34
N TRP A 284 -5.57 15.39 -13.55
CA TRP A 284 -6.74 16.00 -14.18
C TRP A 284 -7.26 15.07 -15.28
N PHE A 285 -8.25 15.53 -16.02
CA PHE A 285 -8.90 14.73 -17.05
C PHE A 285 -8.86 15.45 -18.39
N ALA A 286 -8.78 14.67 -19.47
CA ALA A 286 -8.80 15.17 -20.84
C ALA A 286 -9.97 14.57 -21.59
N SER A 287 -10.65 15.41 -22.41
CA SER A 287 -11.91 15.04 -23.06
C SER A 287 -11.75 14.30 -24.39
N SER A 288 -10.57 14.31 -24.99
CA SER A 288 -10.35 13.79 -26.35
C SER A 288 -8.88 13.47 -26.61
N LEU A 289 -8.64 12.49 -27.48
CA LEU A 289 -7.31 12.23 -28.06
C LEU A 289 -6.91 13.26 -29.12
N ASN A 290 -7.87 13.93 -29.77
CA ASN A 290 -7.59 15.00 -30.69
C ASN A 290 -7.31 16.29 -29.92
N ILE A 291 -6.07 16.77 -29.93
CA ILE A 291 -5.65 17.94 -29.15
C ILE A 291 -6.36 19.24 -29.59
N LYS A 292 -6.87 19.32 -30.81
CA LYS A 292 -7.65 20.48 -31.27
C LYS A 292 -8.87 20.73 -30.38
N ASP A 293 -9.59 19.65 -30.03
CA ASP A 293 -10.84 19.72 -29.29
C ASP A 293 -10.69 19.31 -27.83
N CYS A 294 -9.49 18.88 -27.44
CA CYS A 294 -9.19 18.38 -26.11
C CYS A 294 -9.27 19.50 -25.07
N LYS A 295 -10.09 19.29 -24.03
CA LYS A 295 -10.14 20.13 -22.82
C LYS A 295 -9.40 19.41 -21.71
N ILE A 296 -8.62 20.13 -20.90
CA ILE A 296 -7.97 19.61 -19.69
C ILE A 296 -8.61 20.28 -18.48
N TYR A 297 -9.15 19.50 -17.54
CA TYR A 297 -9.93 20.00 -16.41
C TYR A 297 -9.80 19.09 -15.18
N PRO A 298 -9.88 19.66 -13.96
CA PRO A 298 -10.13 18.88 -12.76
C PRO A 298 -11.60 18.49 -12.69
N ALA A 299 -11.90 17.33 -12.14
CA ALA A 299 -13.26 16.81 -12.11
C ALA A 299 -13.60 16.16 -10.76
N VAL A 300 -14.91 16.08 -10.49
CA VAL A 300 -15.48 15.50 -9.26
C VAL A 300 -16.37 14.31 -9.59
N GLU A 301 -16.54 13.41 -8.62
CA GLU A 301 -17.40 12.23 -8.77
C GLU A 301 -18.90 12.56 -8.64
N PHE A 302 -19.24 13.60 -7.90
CA PHE A 302 -20.62 13.99 -7.62
C PHE A 302 -20.78 15.49 -7.43
N GLN A 303 -22.01 16.00 -7.70
CA GLN A 303 -22.46 17.38 -7.49
C GLN A 303 -23.88 17.38 -6.92
N ASP A 304 -24.11 16.61 -5.85
CA ASP A 304 -25.38 16.60 -5.11
C ASP A 304 -25.38 17.66 -4.00
N ASP A 305 -26.51 17.80 -3.30
CA ASP A 305 -26.68 18.75 -2.19
C ASP A 305 -25.92 18.32 -0.89
N SER A 306 -24.97 17.40 -0.98
CA SER A 306 -24.12 17.04 0.17
C SER A 306 -22.94 17.97 0.33
N ALA A 307 -22.32 17.95 1.52
CA ALA A 307 -21.06 18.63 1.80
C ALA A 307 -20.03 17.62 2.31
N ILE A 308 -18.78 17.89 2.02
CA ILE A 308 -17.66 17.21 2.65
C ILE A 308 -17.14 18.07 3.80
N VAL A 309 -16.94 17.47 4.95
CA VAL A 309 -16.47 18.14 6.17
C VAL A 309 -15.27 17.38 6.76
N PRO A 310 -14.27 18.07 7.35
CA PRO A 310 -14.21 19.53 7.60
C PRO A 310 -13.89 20.39 6.38
N ASP A 311 -13.28 19.85 5.29
CA ASP A 311 -12.84 20.63 4.13
C ASP A 311 -13.54 20.11 2.85
N ASP A 312 -14.30 20.97 2.16
CA ASP A 312 -14.88 20.58 0.87
C ASP A 312 -13.84 20.63 -0.26
N TRP A 313 -14.19 19.99 -1.39
CA TRP A 313 -13.29 19.88 -2.53
C TRP A 313 -13.09 21.21 -3.24
N GLN A 314 -11.83 21.51 -3.52
CA GLN A 314 -11.43 22.66 -4.31
C GLN A 314 -10.09 22.38 -5.01
N VAL A 315 -9.98 22.79 -6.28
CA VAL A 315 -8.76 22.76 -7.10
C VAL A 315 -8.60 24.14 -7.75
N GLY A 316 -7.60 24.90 -7.32
CA GLY A 316 -7.44 26.29 -7.69
C GLY A 316 -8.66 27.13 -7.32
N ASN A 317 -9.25 27.76 -8.34
CA ASN A 317 -10.48 28.54 -8.19
C ASN A 317 -11.76 27.72 -8.49
N ILE A 318 -11.62 26.44 -8.77
CA ILE A 318 -12.73 25.55 -9.12
C ILE A 318 -13.20 24.86 -7.85
N THR A 319 -14.49 25.05 -7.53
CA THR A 319 -15.17 24.37 -6.42
C THR A 319 -16.01 23.23 -6.96
N ARG A 320 -16.52 22.35 -6.09
CA ARG A 320 -17.39 21.25 -6.47
C ARG A 320 -18.55 21.66 -7.36
N ASP A 321 -19.20 22.78 -7.06
CA ASP A 321 -20.41 23.26 -7.76
C ASP A 321 -20.15 23.64 -9.22
N ASN A 322 -18.93 24.07 -9.57
CA ASN A 322 -18.56 24.48 -10.92
C ASN A 322 -17.53 23.58 -11.61
N ALA A 323 -17.14 22.46 -10.95
CA ALA A 323 -16.26 21.46 -11.53
C ALA A 323 -16.96 20.66 -12.65
N GLN A 324 -16.19 19.96 -13.46
CA GLN A 324 -16.72 18.94 -14.37
C GLN A 324 -17.04 17.66 -13.59
N LEU A 325 -18.08 16.95 -13.98
CA LEU A 325 -18.36 15.61 -13.49
C LEU A 325 -17.56 14.59 -14.29
N ILE A 326 -17.01 13.59 -13.61
CA ILE A 326 -16.45 12.40 -14.24
C ILE A 326 -17.54 11.70 -15.06
N SER A 327 -17.19 11.25 -16.26
CA SER A 327 -18.09 10.45 -17.09
C SER A 327 -18.48 9.16 -16.39
N LYS A 328 -19.68 8.66 -16.68
CA LYS A 328 -20.21 7.43 -16.07
C LYS A 328 -20.10 6.24 -17.02
N ASP A 329 -19.94 5.07 -16.45
CA ASP A 329 -20.04 3.80 -17.16
C ASP A 329 -21.54 3.48 -17.48
N ASP A 330 -21.76 2.35 -18.16
CA ASP A 330 -23.11 1.92 -18.55
C ASP A 330 -23.99 1.54 -17.33
N ASN A 331 -23.41 1.38 -16.14
CA ASN A 331 -24.10 1.12 -14.88
C ASN A 331 -24.38 2.40 -14.07
N GLY A 332 -23.94 3.55 -14.56
CA GLY A 332 -24.08 4.84 -13.88
C GLY A 332 -23.02 5.17 -12.86
N ASN A 333 -21.96 4.36 -12.72
CA ASN A 333 -20.84 4.61 -11.81
C ASN A 333 -19.80 5.53 -12.48
N PRO A 334 -19.11 6.40 -11.71
CA PRO A 334 -17.99 7.18 -12.24
C PRO A 334 -16.89 6.25 -12.80
N ARG A 335 -16.35 6.59 -13.99
CA ARG A 335 -15.29 5.81 -14.64
C ARG A 335 -13.95 5.93 -13.95
N TYR A 336 -13.73 7.02 -13.21
CA TYR A 336 -12.53 7.32 -12.42
C TYR A 336 -12.95 7.90 -11.08
N GLY A 337 -12.04 7.87 -10.11
CA GLY A 337 -12.10 8.77 -8.97
C GLY A 337 -11.89 10.23 -9.41
N GLY A 338 -12.37 11.19 -8.65
CA GLY A 338 -12.20 12.60 -8.95
C GLY A 338 -10.75 13.08 -8.78
N THR A 339 -10.49 14.30 -9.24
CA THR A 339 -9.21 14.98 -8.98
C THR A 339 -9.03 15.20 -7.48
N VAL A 340 -7.85 14.92 -6.95
CA VAL A 340 -7.52 15.16 -5.54
C VAL A 340 -7.61 16.65 -5.23
N SER A 341 -8.25 17.03 -4.12
CA SER A 341 -8.34 18.43 -3.70
C SER A 341 -6.97 18.99 -3.33
N ASP A 342 -6.75 20.29 -3.61
CA ASP A 342 -5.45 20.95 -3.32
C ASP A 342 -5.07 20.85 -1.84
N ALA A 343 -6.02 21.05 -0.94
CA ALA A 343 -5.79 20.98 0.48
C ALA A 343 -5.36 19.58 0.96
N ALA A 344 -5.95 18.53 0.37
CA ALA A 344 -5.57 17.15 0.65
C ALA A 344 -4.16 16.84 0.14
N LEU A 345 -3.82 17.26 -1.07
CA LEU A 345 -2.51 17.08 -1.67
C LEU A 345 -1.42 17.81 -0.87
N ILE A 346 -1.65 19.07 -0.50
CA ILE A 346 -0.69 19.87 0.29
C ILE A 346 -0.40 19.16 1.61
N ARG A 347 -1.43 18.76 2.37
CA ARG A 347 -1.25 18.03 3.63
C ARG A 347 -0.51 16.72 3.46
N TYR A 348 -0.74 16.02 2.36
CA TYR A 348 -0.06 14.76 2.08
C TYR A 348 1.44 14.94 1.81
N ILE A 349 1.80 15.95 1.02
CA ILE A 349 3.20 16.29 0.77
C ILE A 349 3.89 16.74 2.07
N GLU A 350 3.24 17.57 2.89
CA GLU A 350 3.77 17.98 4.21
C GLU A 350 3.97 16.75 5.12
N GLU A 351 3.05 15.79 5.11
CA GLU A 351 3.19 14.54 5.88
C GLU A 351 4.35 13.68 5.38
N LEU A 352 4.53 13.55 4.05
CA LEU A 352 5.67 12.85 3.46
C LEU A 352 7.00 13.47 3.91
N HIS A 353 7.12 14.81 3.84
CA HIS A 353 8.30 15.53 4.33
C HIS A 353 8.51 15.31 5.84
N SER A 354 7.44 15.35 6.65
CA SER A 354 7.52 15.10 8.10
C SER A 354 8.07 13.71 8.43
N ARG A 355 7.84 12.74 7.56
CA ARG A 355 8.38 11.37 7.66
C ARG A 355 9.79 11.20 7.09
N GLY A 356 10.37 12.28 6.54
CA GLY A 356 11.71 12.31 5.98
C GLY A 356 11.83 11.86 4.52
N TYR A 357 10.73 11.75 3.78
CA TYR A 357 10.76 11.48 2.34
C TYR A 357 11.05 12.76 1.57
N LYS A 358 11.81 12.64 0.49
CA LYS A 358 11.86 13.63 -0.60
C LYS A 358 10.68 13.38 -1.53
N VAL A 359 10.07 14.45 -2.02
CA VAL A 359 8.86 14.37 -2.83
C VAL A 359 9.12 14.84 -4.26
N MET A 360 8.70 14.02 -5.22
CA MET A 360 8.55 14.41 -6.61
C MET A 360 7.05 14.52 -6.92
N LEU A 361 6.60 15.67 -7.41
CA LEU A 361 5.22 15.82 -7.84
C LEU A 361 5.09 15.40 -9.31
N TYR A 362 4.12 14.52 -9.58
CA TYR A 362 3.93 13.92 -10.88
C TYR A 362 2.51 14.20 -11.44
N PRO A 363 2.28 15.39 -12.03
CA PRO A 363 1.02 15.67 -12.71
C PRO A 363 0.88 14.89 -14.01
N MET A 364 -0.22 14.17 -14.15
CA MET A 364 -0.63 13.54 -15.39
C MET A 364 -2.12 13.79 -15.66
N PHE A 365 -2.58 13.67 -16.88
CA PHE A 365 -4.00 13.63 -17.14
C PHE A 365 -4.43 12.29 -17.72
N LEU A 366 -5.67 11.91 -17.41
CA LEU A 366 -6.31 10.69 -17.87
C LEU A 366 -7.40 11.03 -18.89
N LEU A 367 -7.60 10.16 -19.87
CA LEU A 367 -8.66 10.36 -20.88
C LEU A 367 -10.01 9.97 -20.26
N ASP A 368 -10.84 10.96 -19.94
CA ASP A 368 -12.23 10.73 -19.48
C ASP A 368 -13.15 10.49 -20.67
N THR A 369 -12.88 9.40 -21.35
CA THR A 369 -13.61 8.92 -22.52
C THR A 369 -14.21 7.54 -22.25
N LYS A 370 -15.10 7.07 -23.12
CA LYS A 370 -15.74 5.74 -23.00
C LYS A 370 -14.71 4.60 -22.93
N ASN A 371 -13.60 4.73 -23.64
CA ASN A 371 -12.62 3.66 -23.83
C ASN A 371 -11.41 3.76 -22.91
N LYS A 372 -11.26 4.83 -22.12
CA LYS A 372 -10.10 5.08 -21.28
C LYS A 372 -8.78 4.88 -22.03
N GLU A 373 -8.66 5.56 -23.17
CA GLU A 373 -7.48 5.45 -24.03
C GLU A 373 -6.22 5.99 -23.33
N TRP A 374 -5.06 5.49 -23.75
CA TRP A 374 -3.78 5.97 -23.30
C TRP A 374 -3.43 7.33 -23.91
N ARG A 375 -2.95 8.27 -23.05
CA ARG A 375 -2.57 9.64 -23.45
C ARG A 375 -1.44 9.67 -24.51
N GLY A 376 -0.62 8.62 -24.60
CA GLY A 376 0.41 8.49 -25.63
C GLY A 376 -0.13 8.49 -27.07
N LYS A 377 -1.43 8.28 -27.23
CA LYS A 377 -2.15 8.34 -28.53
C LYS A 377 -2.69 9.72 -28.87
N LEU A 378 -2.40 10.76 -28.08
CA LEU A 378 -2.75 12.14 -28.43
C LEU A 378 -2.20 12.51 -29.79
N GLY A 379 -3.05 13.08 -30.63
CA GLY A 379 -2.70 13.48 -31.99
C GLY A 379 -3.32 14.82 -32.38
N GLY A 380 -2.69 15.46 -33.36
CA GLY A 380 -3.15 16.72 -33.94
C GLY A 380 -2.18 17.25 -34.97
N THR A 381 -2.47 18.41 -35.55
CA THR A 381 -1.58 19.06 -36.50
C THR A 381 -0.52 19.90 -35.78
N PRO A 382 0.61 20.26 -36.42
CA PRO A 382 1.58 21.17 -35.84
C PRO A 382 0.97 22.49 -35.35
N GLN A 383 -0.05 22.99 -36.00
CA GLN A 383 -0.75 24.22 -35.62
C GLN A 383 -1.58 24.06 -34.34
N ASP A 384 -2.19 22.88 -34.13
CA ASP A 384 -2.97 22.58 -32.92
C ASP A 384 -2.10 22.44 -31.68
N ILE A 385 -0.81 22.06 -31.85
CA ILE A 385 0.12 21.80 -30.76
C ILE A 385 0.37 23.05 -29.90
N SER A 386 0.73 24.18 -30.54
CA SER A 386 0.99 25.42 -29.78
C SER A 386 -0.24 25.88 -28.99
N ASP A 387 -1.43 25.85 -29.59
CA ASP A 387 -2.66 26.20 -28.90
C ASP A 387 -2.96 25.28 -27.73
N PHE A 388 -2.75 23.96 -27.90
CA PHE A 388 -2.93 22.98 -26.84
C PHE A 388 -2.00 23.25 -25.65
N PHE A 389 -0.72 23.48 -25.91
CA PHE A 389 0.25 23.74 -24.85
C PHE A 389 0.05 25.10 -24.19
N GLU A 390 -0.07 26.19 -24.95
CA GLU A 390 -0.17 27.54 -24.40
C GLU A 390 -1.47 27.80 -23.65
N ASN A 391 -2.60 27.35 -24.20
CA ASN A 391 -3.92 27.70 -23.66
C ASN A 391 -4.53 26.69 -22.70
N ARG A 392 -4.04 25.43 -22.69
CA ARG A 392 -4.64 24.34 -21.92
C ARG A 392 -3.61 23.63 -21.03
N TYR A 393 -2.56 23.05 -21.61
CA TYR A 393 -1.59 22.24 -20.89
C TYR A 393 -0.77 23.05 -19.88
N SER A 394 -0.29 24.24 -20.26
CA SER A 394 0.48 25.12 -19.37
C SER A 394 -0.31 25.58 -18.15
N LYS A 395 -1.65 25.70 -18.25
CA LYS A 395 -2.51 26.03 -17.09
C LYS A 395 -2.54 24.87 -16.09
N PHE A 396 -2.65 23.65 -16.60
CA PHE A 396 -2.62 22.43 -15.78
C PHE A 396 -1.28 22.30 -15.04
N ILE A 397 -0.17 22.38 -15.75
CA ILE A 397 1.16 22.29 -15.14
C ILE A 397 1.44 23.47 -14.22
N GLY A 398 1.04 24.69 -14.58
CA GLY A 398 1.20 25.88 -13.76
C GLY A 398 0.46 25.82 -12.44
N HIS A 399 -0.71 25.20 -12.40
CA HIS A 399 -1.45 24.93 -11.16
C HIS A 399 -0.61 24.07 -10.20
N TYR A 400 -0.13 22.92 -10.65
CA TYR A 400 0.68 22.03 -9.80
C TYR A 400 2.08 22.57 -9.50
N THR A 401 2.64 23.41 -10.39
CA THR A 401 3.90 24.13 -10.10
C THR A 401 3.73 25.07 -8.90
N SER A 402 2.56 25.70 -8.78
CA SER A 402 2.26 26.58 -7.63
C SER A 402 2.18 25.76 -6.33
N ILE A 403 1.57 24.60 -6.33
CA ILE A 403 1.53 23.68 -5.17
C ILE A 403 2.94 23.17 -4.85
N ALA A 404 3.69 22.74 -5.86
CA ALA A 404 5.08 22.29 -5.71
C ALA A 404 5.97 23.36 -5.05
N LYS A 405 5.82 24.63 -5.46
CA LYS A 405 6.53 25.76 -4.87
C LYS A 405 6.12 25.98 -3.40
N GLN A 406 4.82 25.91 -3.11
CA GLN A 406 4.29 26.09 -1.75
C GLN A 406 4.80 25.00 -0.82
N THR A 407 4.79 23.74 -1.27
CA THR A 407 5.17 22.57 -0.48
C THR A 407 6.65 22.23 -0.54
N LYS A 408 7.44 22.95 -1.36
CA LYS A 408 8.90 22.80 -1.49
C LYS A 408 9.32 21.38 -1.90
N VAL A 409 8.68 20.82 -2.91
CA VAL A 409 9.05 19.50 -3.43
C VAL A 409 10.47 19.51 -4.01
N GLU A 410 11.15 18.36 -4.01
CA GLU A 410 12.51 18.20 -4.51
C GLU A 410 12.57 17.77 -6.00
N GLY A 411 11.43 17.32 -6.55
CA GLY A 411 11.32 16.93 -7.96
C GLY A 411 9.97 17.30 -8.56
N PHE A 412 9.95 17.51 -9.87
CA PHE A 412 8.75 17.83 -10.62
C PHE A 412 8.79 17.23 -12.03
N ILE A 413 7.76 16.50 -12.41
CA ILE A 413 7.56 15.97 -13.75
C ILE A 413 6.65 16.90 -14.55
N ILE A 414 7.14 17.42 -15.67
CA ILE A 414 6.41 18.39 -16.51
C ILE A 414 5.40 17.76 -17.46
N GLY A 415 5.35 16.43 -17.52
CA GLY A 415 4.47 15.66 -18.40
C GLY A 415 4.98 14.25 -18.60
N SER A 416 4.14 13.39 -19.16
CA SER A 416 4.52 12.00 -19.43
C SER A 416 3.86 11.45 -20.69
N GLU A 417 4.65 10.66 -21.43
CA GLU A 417 4.17 9.76 -22.48
C GLU A 417 3.33 10.44 -23.58
N PHE A 418 3.82 11.50 -24.19
CA PHE A 418 3.18 12.07 -25.40
C PHE A 418 3.72 11.45 -26.69
N ALA A 419 3.91 10.13 -26.69
CA ALA A 419 4.68 9.37 -27.67
C ALA A 419 4.31 9.67 -29.14
N GLN A 420 3.03 9.83 -29.49
CA GLN A 420 2.64 10.22 -30.84
C GLN A 420 2.85 11.71 -31.09
N LEU A 421 2.57 12.57 -30.11
CA LEU A 421 2.63 14.00 -30.28
C LEU A 421 4.05 14.53 -30.46
N THR A 422 5.02 13.96 -29.73
CA THR A 422 6.45 14.30 -29.82
C THR A 422 7.11 13.87 -31.14
N ARG A 423 6.43 13.05 -31.93
CA ARG A 423 6.85 12.59 -33.27
C ARG A 423 6.32 13.46 -34.41
N VAL A 424 5.39 14.35 -34.13
CA VAL A 424 4.79 15.24 -35.17
C VAL A 424 5.83 16.25 -35.64
N LYS A 425 6.05 16.30 -36.94
CA LYS A 425 6.93 17.28 -37.61
C LYS A 425 6.10 18.42 -38.24
N ASP A 426 6.67 19.62 -38.19
CA ASP A 426 6.18 20.73 -39.00
C ASP A 426 6.74 20.66 -40.43
N VAL A 427 6.37 21.64 -41.25
CA VAL A 427 6.83 21.73 -42.65
C VAL A 427 8.33 21.99 -42.79
N GLU A 428 8.99 22.47 -41.76
CA GLU A 428 10.43 22.74 -41.68
C GLU A 428 11.21 21.54 -41.11
N GLY A 429 10.52 20.50 -40.65
CA GLY A 429 11.10 19.29 -40.07
C GLY A 429 11.39 19.37 -38.57
N ASN A 430 10.93 20.42 -37.87
CA ASN A 430 11.05 20.55 -36.41
C ASN A 430 9.94 19.76 -35.70
N TYR A 431 10.12 19.58 -34.39
CA TYR A 431 9.17 18.88 -33.51
C TYR A 431 8.47 19.86 -32.57
N PRO A 432 7.31 20.44 -32.97
CA PRO A 432 6.66 21.51 -32.20
C PRO A 432 6.33 21.11 -30.76
N ALA A 433 5.88 19.88 -30.52
CA ALA A 433 5.56 19.42 -29.16
C ALA A 433 6.79 19.38 -28.25
N VAL A 434 7.93 19.01 -28.77
CA VAL A 434 9.20 19.00 -28.02
C VAL A 434 9.62 20.44 -27.67
N ALA A 435 9.48 21.36 -28.62
CA ALA A 435 9.77 22.78 -28.39
C ALA A 435 8.83 23.38 -27.31
N GLU A 436 7.53 23.02 -27.34
CA GLU A 436 6.59 23.44 -26.30
C GLU A 436 6.93 22.85 -24.93
N LEU A 437 7.34 21.57 -24.85
CA LEU A 437 7.81 20.96 -23.61
C LEU A 437 9.04 21.70 -23.04
N VAL A 438 9.95 22.18 -23.88
CA VAL A 438 11.06 23.04 -23.44
C VAL A 438 10.56 24.34 -22.83
N LYS A 439 9.54 24.97 -23.41
CA LYS A 439 8.92 26.19 -22.86
C LYS A 439 8.29 25.91 -21.49
N VAL A 440 7.56 24.81 -21.37
CA VAL A 440 6.97 24.37 -20.10
C VAL A 440 8.04 24.11 -19.06
N ALA A 441 9.12 23.37 -19.40
CA ALA A 441 10.24 23.12 -18.52
C ALA A 441 10.88 24.42 -18.00
N LYS A 442 11.08 25.40 -18.91
CA LYS A 442 11.57 26.72 -18.55
C LYS A 442 10.67 27.44 -17.56
N GLN A 443 9.36 27.46 -17.79
CA GLN A 443 8.41 28.10 -16.88
C GLN A 443 8.44 27.47 -15.49
N VAL A 444 8.44 26.14 -15.43
CA VAL A 444 8.50 25.38 -14.18
C VAL A 444 9.82 25.65 -13.44
N LYS A 445 10.97 25.54 -14.14
CA LYS A 445 12.30 25.73 -13.54
C LYS A 445 12.50 27.13 -12.99
N LEU A 446 12.00 28.16 -13.69
CA LEU A 446 12.05 29.54 -13.21
C LEU A 446 11.21 29.78 -11.96
N GLN A 447 10.09 29.06 -11.79
CA GLN A 447 9.23 29.19 -10.60
C GLN A 447 9.73 28.39 -9.40
N LEU A 448 10.26 27.19 -9.62
CA LEU A 448 10.68 26.26 -8.56
C LEU A 448 12.14 26.49 -8.12
N GLY A 449 12.98 27.08 -8.97
CA GLY A 449 14.38 27.31 -8.68
C GLY A 449 15.31 26.17 -9.10
N LYS A 450 16.61 26.38 -8.90
CA LYS A 450 17.66 25.47 -9.40
C LYS A 450 17.72 24.14 -8.64
N GLU A 451 17.33 24.14 -7.37
CA GLU A 451 17.46 22.97 -6.48
C GLU A 451 16.42 21.88 -6.75
N VAL A 452 15.32 22.21 -7.43
CA VAL A 452 14.27 21.26 -7.77
C VAL A 452 14.63 20.55 -9.07
N ASN A 453 14.66 19.22 -9.06
CA ASN A 453 14.88 18.42 -10.25
C ASN A 453 13.64 18.43 -11.15
N VAL A 454 13.80 18.92 -12.37
CA VAL A 454 12.72 18.98 -13.39
C VAL A 454 13.03 17.97 -14.48
N THR A 455 12.03 17.15 -14.82
CA THR A 455 12.14 16.18 -15.92
C THR A 455 10.81 15.99 -16.64
N TYR A 456 10.84 15.30 -17.75
CA TYR A 456 9.71 14.74 -18.48
C TYR A 456 9.79 13.21 -18.40
N ALA A 457 8.70 12.53 -18.19
CA ALA A 457 8.62 11.07 -18.11
C ALA A 457 8.26 10.51 -19.51
N ALA A 458 9.29 10.19 -20.31
CA ALA A 458 9.09 9.65 -21.64
C ALA A 458 8.76 8.16 -21.61
N ASP A 459 7.79 7.72 -22.40
CA ASP A 459 7.59 6.29 -22.64
C ASP A 459 8.88 5.61 -23.14
N TRP A 460 9.08 4.36 -22.76
CA TRP A 460 10.25 3.59 -23.17
C TRP A 460 10.46 3.51 -24.69
N SER A 461 9.41 3.73 -25.49
CA SER A 461 9.47 3.82 -26.96
C SER A 461 9.63 5.25 -27.48
N GLU A 462 9.65 6.25 -26.59
CA GLU A 462 9.65 7.68 -26.94
C GLU A 462 11.01 8.36 -26.71
N TYR A 463 11.71 8.01 -25.63
CA TYR A 463 12.87 8.75 -25.12
C TYR A 463 14.05 8.81 -26.09
N HIS A 464 14.22 7.78 -26.93
CA HIS A 464 15.41 7.50 -27.73
C HIS A 464 15.41 8.26 -29.07
N SER A 465 14.67 7.75 -30.02
CA SER A 465 14.56 8.28 -31.38
C SER A 465 13.34 7.73 -32.08
N TYR A 466 12.88 8.41 -33.12
CA TYR A 466 11.82 7.93 -33.98
C TYR A 466 12.23 8.04 -35.44
N ASP A 467 12.13 6.94 -36.19
CA ASP A 467 12.55 6.85 -37.59
C ASP A 467 13.96 7.39 -37.84
N GLY A 468 14.91 7.04 -36.95
CA GLY A 468 16.30 7.46 -36.97
C GLY A 468 16.55 8.92 -36.53
N TRP A 469 15.51 9.67 -36.18
CA TRP A 469 15.67 11.04 -35.70
C TRP A 469 15.59 11.10 -34.16
N TYR A 470 16.58 11.74 -33.55
CA TYR A 470 16.62 11.98 -32.09
C TYR A 470 15.73 13.18 -31.73
N ASN A 471 14.43 13.01 -31.91
CA ASN A 471 13.42 14.06 -31.77
C ASN A 471 13.33 14.67 -30.37
N MET A 472 13.68 13.92 -29.33
CA MET A 472 13.62 14.39 -27.93
C MET A 472 14.88 15.12 -27.48
N ASP A 473 15.97 15.13 -28.26
CA ASP A 473 17.24 15.69 -27.83
C ASP A 473 17.22 17.19 -27.54
N GLU A 474 16.31 17.95 -28.16
CA GLU A 474 16.15 19.36 -27.84
C GLU A 474 15.65 19.54 -26.40
N LEU A 475 14.75 18.65 -25.93
CA LEU A 475 14.29 18.63 -24.56
C LEU A 475 15.41 18.13 -23.62
N TRP A 476 16.02 16.99 -23.95
CA TRP A 476 17.03 16.39 -23.09
C TRP A 476 18.28 17.27 -22.90
N SER A 477 18.69 18.00 -23.93
CA SER A 477 19.82 18.93 -23.85
C SER A 477 19.48 20.29 -23.24
N SER A 478 18.21 20.59 -23.00
CA SER A 478 17.77 21.87 -22.43
C SER A 478 18.31 22.07 -21.00
N GLU A 479 18.80 23.27 -20.70
CA GLU A 479 19.24 23.67 -19.35
C GLU A 479 18.11 23.63 -18.28
N PHE A 480 16.85 23.56 -18.71
CA PHE A 480 15.67 23.53 -17.85
C PHE A 480 15.23 22.12 -17.46
N ILE A 481 15.86 21.10 -18.00
CA ILE A 481 15.72 19.69 -17.66
C ILE A 481 16.98 19.24 -16.92
N ASP A 482 16.84 18.61 -15.77
CA ASP A 482 17.97 18.19 -14.94
C ASP A 482 18.40 16.75 -15.22
N VAL A 483 17.45 15.87 -15.53
CA VAL A 483 17.68 14.44 -15.79
C VAL A 483 16.82 13.96 -16.95
N VAL A 484 17.22 12.87 -17.61
CA VAL A 484 16.41 12.18 -18.61
C VAL A 484 15.45 11.25 -17.89
N GLY A 485 14.14 11.49 -17.98
CA GLY A 485 13.11 10.64 -17.39
C GLY A 485 12.62 9.59 -18.37
N ILE A 486 12.56 8.33 -17.94
CA ILE A 486 12.08 7.22 -18.77
C ILE A 486 11.09 6.40 -17.95
N ASP A 487 9.88 6.19 -18.49
CA ASP A 487 8.95 5.19 -18.01
C ASP A 487 9.39 3.84 -18.58
N ALA A 488 10.18 3.10 -17.79
CA ALA A 488 11.09 2.05 -18.24
C ALA A 488 10.42 0.67 -18.26
N TYR A 489 9.38 0.50 -19.06
CA TYR A 489 8.65 -0.76 -19.24
C TYR A 489 9.21 -1.61 -20.39
N PHE A 490 10.52 -1.76 -20.44
CA PHE A 490 11.18 -2.53 -21.50
C PHE A 490 10.89 -4.03 -21.42
N PRO A 491 10.62 -4.71 -22.55
CA PRO A 491 10.56 -6.17 -22.60
C PRO A 491 11.91 -6.80 -22.21
N LEU A 492 11.89 -7.67 -21.20
CA LEU A 492 13.10 -8.32 -20.67
C LEU A 492 13.21 -9.79 -21.03
N THR A 493 12.10 -10.39 -21.47
CA THR A 493 12.02 -11.75 -21.97
C THR A 493 11.17 -11.81 -23.24
N ASP A 494 11.18 -12.94 -23.94
CA ASP A 494 10.45 -13.11 -25.19
C ASP A 494 10.07 -14.60 -25.42
N GLY A 495 9.15 -15.08 -24.61
CA GLY A 495 8.68 -16.47 -24.70
C GLY A 495 7.77 -16.87 -23.53
N GLU A 496 7.35 -18.12 -23.55
CA GLU A 496 6.62 -18.71 -22.43
C GLU A 496 7.49 -18.71 -21.18
N GLU A 497 6.89 -18.35 -20.05
CA GLU A 497 7.60 -18.38 -18.78
C GLU A 497 7.88 -19.84 -18.39
N PRO A 498 9.13 -20.17 -17.99
CA PRO A 498 9.48 -21.51 -17.53
C PRO A 498 8.57 -21.97 -16.37
N PRO A 499 8.34 -23.28 -16.17
CA PRO A 499 7.46 -23.81 -15.14
C PRO A 499 7.74 -23.32 -13.70
N PHE A 500 8.99 -22.90 -13.41
CA PHE A 500 9.40 -22.36 -12.12
C PHE A 500 9.72 -20.84 -12.16
N GLY A 501 9.24 -20.15 -13.20
CA GLY A 501 9.54 -18.75 -13.44
C GLY A 501 10.97 -18.49 -13.95
N TYR A 502 11.22 -17.26 -14.38
CA TYR A 502 12.58 -16.79 -14.67
C TYR A 502 13.38 -16.60 -13.37
N SER A 503 14.71 -16.63 -13.46
CA SER A 503 15.56 -16.17 -12.38
C SER A 503 15.72 -14.64 -12.41
N ALA A 504 16.17 -14.04 -11.32
CA ALA A 504 16.49 -12.62 -11.29
C ALA A 504 17.69 -12.29 -12.23
N GLU A 505 18.58 -13.24 -12.43
CA GLU A 505 19.72 -13.16 -13.35
C GLU A 505 19.25 -13.17 -14.81
N ASP A 506 18.26 -14.00 -15.19
CA ASP A 506 17.67 -13.99 -16.52
C ASP A 506 17.05 -12.63 -16.84
N VAL A 507 16.30 -12.09 -15.88
CA VAL A 507 15.67 -10.76 -15.99
C VAL A 507 16.74 -9.66 -16.09
N ALA A 508 17.78 -9.71 -15.26
CA ALA A 508 18.90 -8.75 -15.33
C ALA A 508 19.62 -8.82 -16.67
N GLY A 509 19.85 -10.02 -17.21
CA GLY A 509 20.41 -10.23 -18.54
C GLY A 509 19.53 -9.69 -19.66
N GLY A 510 18.22 -9.77 -19.51
CA GLY A 510 17.24 -9.26 -20.46
C GLY A 510 17.32 -7.75 -20.74
N TRP A 511 17.88 -6.97 -19.83
CA TRP A 511 18.16 -5.54 -20.04
C TRP A 511 19.22 -5.27 -21.13
N SER A 512 20.04 -6.27 -21.46
CA SER A 512 21.11 -6.17 -22.44
C SER A 512 21.03 -7.26 -23.52
N SER A 513 19.81 -7.75 -23.80
CA SER A 513 19.56 -8.77 -24.82
C SER A 513 18.10 -8.77 -25.28
N GLY A 514 17.78 -9.48 -26.34
CA GLY A 514 16.41 -9.74 -26.80
C GLY A 514 15.73 -8.56 -27.49
N VAL A 515 14.40 -8.46 -27.31
CA VAL A 515 13.57 -7.45 -27.97
C VAL A 515 14.03 -6.05 -27.62
N GLY A 516 14.20 -5.22 -28.64
CA GLY A 516 14.66 -3.83 -28.50
C GLY A 516 16.16 -3.67 -28.30
N TYR A 517 16.91 -4.78 -28.16
CA TYR A 517 18.37 -4.78 -28.06
C TYR A 517 19.02 -5.49 -29.25
N ASP A 518 18.65 -6.73 -29.51
CA ASP A 518 19.19 -7.54 -30.60
C ASP A 518 18.29 -7.49 -31.84
N TYR A 519 16.99 -7.36 -31.65
CA TYR A 519 15.97 -7.37 -32.70
C TYR A 519 14.71 -6.62 -32.26
N PHE A 520 13.87 -6.33 -33.22
CA PHE A 520 12.51 -5.79 -33.01
C PHE A 520 11.49 -6.63 -33.78
N TYR A 521 10.19 -6.43 -33.49
CA TYR A 521 9.11 -7.06 -34.22
C TYR A 521 8.50 -6.09 -35.24
N ASP A 522 8.35 -6.54 -36.48
CA ASP A 522 7.54 -5.85 -37.48
C ASP A 522 6.07 -6.21 -37.33
N TYR A 523 5.31 -5.33 -36.67
CA TYR A 523 3.87 -5.49 -36.46
C TYR A 523 3.02 -5.05 -37.66
N SER A 524 3.61 -4.69 -38.80
CA SER A 524 2.85 -4.40 -40.04
C SER A 524 2.24 -5.67 -40.63
N LYS A 525 2.74 -6.85 -40.24
CA LYS A 525 2.28 -8.16 -40.66
C LYS A 525 1.34 -8.77 -39.61
N SER A 526 0.41 -9.63 -40.07
CA SER A 526 -0.49 -10.35 -39.18
C SER A 526 0.23 -11.36 -38.26
N ASP A 527 1.38 -11.87 -38.69
CA ASP A 527 2.33 -12.64 -37.89
C ASP A 527 3.62 -11.83 -37.78
N PRO A 528 3.89 -11.20 -36.63
CA PRO A 528 5.02 -10.31 -36.48
C PRO A 528 6.35 -11.04 -36.65
N GLU A 529 7.20 -10.56 -37.55
CA GLU A 529 8.51 -11.12 -37.86
C GLU A 529 9.61 -10.47 -37.01
N LYS A 530 10.55 -11.30 -36.51
CA LYS A 530 11.75 -10.81 -35.82
C LYS A 530 12.76 -10.26 -36.82
N ILE A 531 13.04 -8.97 -36.73
CA ILE A 531 14.03 -8.27 -37.54
C ILE A 531 15.21 -7.89 -36.67
N LYS A 532 16.43 -8.35 -37.03
CA LYS A 532 17.66 -7.95 -36.35
C LYS A 532 17.98 -6.48 -36.64
N TYR A 533 18.47 -5.77 -35.64
CA TYR A 533 19.04 -4.44 -35.88
C TYR A 533 20.29 -4.54 -36.77
N ASN A 534 20.30 -3.76 -37.82
CA ASN A 534 21.50 -3.60 -38.68
C ASN A 534 22.55 -2.74 -37.99
N ASP A 535 22.12 -1.76 -37.22
CA ASP A 535 22.94 -0.89 -36.37
C ASP A 535 22.37 -0.83 -34.97
N SER A 536 23.18 -1.21 -33.99
CA SER A 536 22.80 -1.19 -32.56
C SER A 536 22.56 0.23 -32.01
N GLU A 537 22.88 1.28 -32.76
CA GLU A 537 22.58 2.67 -32.42
C GLU A 537 21.08 2.90 -32.32
N TYR A 538 20.28 2.22 -33.14
CA TYR A 538 18.80 2.36 -33.14
C TYR A 538 18.10 1.34 -32.27
N ALA A 539 18.86 0.54 -31.50
CA ALA A 539 18.29 -0.39 -30.53
C ALA A 539 17.81 0.38 -29.30
N TRP A 540 16.52 0.68 -29.25
CA TRP A 540 15.92 1.55 -28.23
C TRP A 540 16.05 1.03 -26.78
N LYS A 541 16.40 -0.23 -26.55
CA LYS A 541 16.75 -0.76 -25.23
C LYS A 541 18.25 -0.65 -24.92
N ASN A 542 19.09 -0.27 -25.89
CA ASN A 542 20.51 -0.04 -25.65
C ASN A 542 20.76 1.35 -25.06
N ILE A 543 20.23 1.54 -23.85
CA ILE A 543 20.25 2.83 -23.13
C ILE A 543 21.70 3.31 -22.92
N GLU A 544 22.62 2.38 -22.65
CA GLU A 544 24.03 2.71 -22.39
C GLU A 544 24.71 3.31 -23.63
N LYS A 545 24.47 2.75 -24.81
CA LYS A 545 24.99 3.29 -26.07
C LYS A 545 24.38 4.65 -26.35
N TRP A 546 23.04 4.78 -26.29
CA TRP A 546 22.33 6.05 -26.45
C TRP A 546 22.89 7.13 -25.53
N TRP A 547 23.09 6.83 -24.25
CA TRP A 547 23.59 7.78 -23.27
C TRP A 547 25.04 8.21 -23.47
N SER A 548 25.91 7.31 -23.97
CA SER A 548 27.38 7.51 -24.05
C SER A 548 27.89 8.02 -25.39
N GLU A 549 27.03 8.12 -26.40
CA GLU A 549 27.44 8.53 -27.75
C GLU A 549 26.86 9.89 -28.16
N VAL A 550 27.46 10.46 -29.24
CA VAL A 550 26.94 11.65 -29.90
C VAL A 550 25.81 11.25 -30.82
N HIS A 551 24.69 11.95 -30.76
CA HIS A 551 23.52 11.66 -31.59
C HIS A 551 23.63 12.39 -32.95
N VAL A 552 23.46 11.64 -34.02
CA VAL A 552 23.52 12.13 -35.40
C VAL A 552 22.24 11.80 -36.12
N ASN A 553 21.51 12.83 -36.54
CA ASN A 553 20.26 12.67 -37.31
C ASN A 553 20.52 12.16 -38.73
N PRO A 554 19.52 11.56 -39.41
CA PRO A 554 19.61 11.30 -40.84
C PRO A 554 20.02 12.55 -41.61
N GLY A 555 21.01 12.38 -42.51
CA GLY A 555 21.62 13.51 -43.22
C GLY A 555 22.90 14.07 -42.56
N GLY A 556 23.35 13.52 -41.44
CA GLY A 556 24.66 13.80 -40.81
C GLY A 556 24.69 14.98 -39.86
N SER A 557 23.54 15.61 -39.55
CA SER A 557 23.49 16.70 -38.57
C SER A 557 23.54 16.17 -37.13
N LYS A 558 24.50 16.69 -36.34
CA LYS A 558 24.57 16.40 -34.90
C LYS A 558 23.49 17.15 -34.15
N THR A 559 22.90 16.49 -33.16
CA THR A 559 21.98 17.15 -32.22
C THR A 559 22.74 17.94 -31.14
N LYS A 560 22.01 18.54 -30.19
CA LYS A 560 22.61 19.25 -29.03
C LYS A 560 23.03 18.30 -27.91
N TRP A 561 22.65 17.01 -27.98
CA TRP A 561 23.06 16.03 -26.99
C TRP A 561 24.57 15.86 -26.95
N GLN A 562 25.12 15.81 -25.75
CA GLN A 562 26.50 15.45 -25.51
C GLN A 562 26.58 14.15 -24.70
N PRO A 563 27.51 13.26 -24.98
CA PRO A 563 27.66 12.01 -24.26
C PRO A 563 27.68 12.22 -22.75
N LYS A 564 26.83 11.46 -22.05
CA LYS A 564 26.75 11.44 -20.56
C LYS A 564 26.36 12.77 -19.91
N MET A 565 25.78 13.72 -20.66
CA MET A 565 25.52 15.08 -20.15
C MET A 565 24.53 15.15 -19.00
N LYS A 566 23.65 14.16 -18.88
CA LYS A 566 22.65 14.08 -17.80
C LYS A 566 22.50 12.64 -17.30
N LYS A 567 22.17 12.49 -16.02
CA LYS A 567 21.78 11.21 -15.46
C LYS A 567 20.39 10.80 -15.96
N ILE A 568 20.09 9.52 -15.86
CA ILE A 568 18.77 8.96 -16.19
C ILE A 568 18.04 8.64 -14.90
N TRP A 569 16.76 9.00 -14.84
CA TRP A 569 15.83 8.50 -13.85
C TRP A 569 14.81 7.60 -14.54
N PHE A 570 14.64 6.39 -14.07
CA PHE A 570 13.44 5.62 -14.41
C PHE A 570 12.29 6.21 -13.59
N THR A 571 11.55 7.12 -14.21
CA THR A 571 10.41 7.82 -13.62
C THR A 571 9.29 6.85 -13.28
N GLU A 572 9.21 5.78 -14.05
CA GLU A 572 8.43 4.58 -13.74
C GLU A 572 9.23 3.32 -14.14
N TYR A 573 9.08 2.27 -13.36
CA TYR A 573 9.35 0.89 -13.76
C TYR A 573 8.46 -0.02 -12.91
N GLY A 574 8.02 -1.12 -13.46
CA GLY A 574 7.13 -2.05 -12.76
C GLY A 574 6.72 -3.21 -13.63
N PHE A 575 6.01 -4.14 -13.04
CA PHE A 575 5.56 -5.35 -13.72
C PHE A 575 4.17 -5.73 -13.23
N PRO A 576 3.26 -6.18 -14.09
CA PRO A 576 1.98 -6.74 -13.66
C PRO A 576 2.23 -8.04 -12.90
N SER A 577 1.42 -8.32 -11.89
CA SER A 577 1.58 -9.55 -11.08
C SER A 577 0.95 -10.76 -11.74
N MET A 578 1.48 -11.11 -12.89
CA MET A 578 1.02 -12.27 -13.67
C MET A 578 2.18 -12.98 -14.39
N ASN A 579 1.90 -14.19 -14.79
CA ASN A 579 2.79 -15.01 -15.60
C ASN A 579 3.20 -14.27 -16.88
N GLY A 580 4.47 -14.34 -17.25
CA GLY A 580 5.00 -13.68 -18.44
C GLY A 580 5.11 -12.16 -18.36
N CYS A 581 5.02 -11.56 -17.16
CA CYS A 581 5.04 -10.09 -16.95
C CYS A 581 6.27 -9.40 -17.53
N THR A 582 7.38 -10.09 -17.71
CA THR A 582 8.63 -9.58 -18.27
C THR A 582 8.65 -9.47 -19.78
N ASN A 583 7.69 -10.11 -20.49
CA ASN A 583 7.56 -10.00 -21.94
C ASN A 583 6.98 -8.65 -22.38
N GLU A 584 6.06 -8.09 -21.63
CA GLU A 584 5.43 -6.78 -21.84
C GLU A 584 5.11 -6.13 -20.49
N PRO A 585 6.08 -5.52 -19.82
CA PRO A 585 5.90 -4.95 -18.49
C PRO A 585 4.87 -3.81 -18.41
N ASN A 586 4.61 -3.13 -19.51
CA ASN A 586 3.71 -1.97 -19.61
C ASN A 586 2.21 -2.33 -19.64
N VAL A 587 1.86 -3.60 -19.84
CA VAL A 587 0.46 -3.98 -20.00
C VAL A 587 -0.24 -4.21 -18.66
N PHE A 588 -1.55 -4.07 -18.66
CA PHE A 588 -2.41 -4.31 -17.51
C PHE A 588 -3.76 -4.89 -17.95
N VAL A 589 -4.46 -5.50 -17.01
CA VAL A 589 -5.80 -6.05 -17.23
C VAL A 589 -6.81 -5.14 -16.52
N ASP A 590 -7.55 -4.34 -17.28
CA ASP A 590 -8.69 -3.54 -16.83
C ASP A 590 -9.81 -3.63 -17.86
N LYS A 591 -10.89 -4.31 -17.53
CA LYS A 591 -12.06 -4.50 -18.41
C LYS A 591 -12.70 -3.18 -18.87
N GLY A 592 -12.44 -2.08 -18.17
CA GLY A 592 -12.92 -0.75 -18.51
C GLY A 592 -12.05 0.00 -19.52
N SER A 593 -10.89 -0.53 -19.90
CA SER A 593 -9.95 0.12 -20.81
C SER A 593 -9.78 -0.65 -22.12
N ILE A 594 -9.68 0.08 -23.23
CA ILE A 594 -9.33 -0.50 -24.53
C ILE A 594 -7.87 -1.00 -24.59
N GLU A 595 -7.02 -0.51 -23.70
CA GLU A 595 -5.61 -0.88 -23.60
C GLU A 595 -5.41 -2.19 -22.80
N SER A 596 -6.50 -2.76 -22.26
CA SER A 596 -6.47 -3.96 -21.44
C SER A 596 -6.00 -5.16 -22.24
N LYS A 597 -4.91 -5.78 -21.83
CA LYS A 597 -4.43 -7.05 -22.42
C LYS A 597 -3.53 -7.82 -21.44
N TYR A 598 -3.33 -9.10 -21.72
CA TYR A 598 -2.31 -9.90 -21.06
C TYR A 598 -0.93 -9.66 -21.70
N PRO A 599 0.17 -9.81 -20.95
CA PRO A 599 1.51 -9.86 -21.55
C PRO A 599 1.59 -10.96 -22.63
N ARG A 600 2.41 -10.77 -23.63
CA ARG A 600 2.65 -11.84 -24.65
C ARG A 600 3.09 -13.13 -23.98
N TYR A 601 2.65 -14.24 -24.50
CA TYR A 601 2.90 -15.59 -23.99
C TYR A 601 2.41 -15.84 -22.55
N SER A 602 1.65 -14.92 -21.96
CA SER A 602 1.03 -15.14 -20.65
C SER A 602 -0.19 -16.04 -20.79
N ASN A 603 -0.33 -16.98 -19.86
CA ASN A 603 -1.55 -17.80 -19.73
C ASN A 603 -2.65 -17.11 -18.91
N GLY A 604 -2.40 -15.87 -18.43
CA GLY A 604 -3.33 -15.07 -17.61
C GLY A 604 -3.33 -15.42 -16.12
N GLU A 605 -2.48 -16.33 -15.68
CA GLU A 605 -2.37 -16.70 -14.26
C GLU A 605 -1.71 -15.60 -13.43
N VAL A 606 -2.25 -15.38 -12.23
CA VAL A 606 -1.67 -14.47 -11.24
C VAL A 606 -0.35 -15.04 -10.72
N SER A 607 0.72 -14.25 -10.79
CA SER A 607 2.04 -14.64 -10.28
C SER A 607 2.73 -13.48 -9.56
N PHE A 608 2.61 -13.45 -8.24
CA PHE A 608 3.36 -12.49 -7.40
C PHE A 608 4.86 -12.80 -7.40
N LEU A 609 5.21 -14.07 -7.63
CA LEU A 609 6.61 -14.48 -7.76
C LEU A 609 7.25 -13.86 -9.00
N SER A 610 6.61 -13.94 -10.17
CA SER A 610 7.13 -13.36 -11.42
C SER A 610 7.30 -11.84 -11.28
N GLN A 611 6.33 -11.13 -10.68
CA GLN A 611 6.46 -9.70 -10.38
C GLN A 611 7.66 -9.41 -9.48
N LYS A 612 7.80 -10.12 -8.37
CA LYS A 612 8.89 -9.93 -7.40
C LYS A 612 10.26 -10.21 -8.00
N THR A 613 10.39 -11.31 -8.76
CA THR A 613 11.62 -11.68 -9.46
C THR A 613 12.00 -10.65 -10.54
N ALA A 614 11.01 -10.12 -11.27
CA ALA A 614 11.23 -9.08 -12.26
C ALA A 614 11.75 -7.78 -11.64
N ILE A 615 11.20 -7.38 -10.49
CA ILE A 615 11.70 -6.23 -9.72
C ILE A 615 13.12 -6.50 -9.21
N GLU A 616 13.40 -7.71 -8.67
CA GLU A 616 14.72 -8.10 -8.19
C GLU A 616 15.79 -8.03 -9.29
N GLY A 617 15.52 -8.62 -10.46
CA GLY A 617 16.44 -8.59 -11.59
C GLY A 617 16.74 -7.18 -12.09
N THR A 618 15.71 -6.33 -12.14
CA THR A 618 15.87 -4.90 -12.50
C THR A 618 16.73 -4.15 -11.48
N LEU A 619 16.49 -4.34 -10.17
CA LEU A 619 17.31 -3.74 -9.12
C LEU A 619 18.77 -4.21 -9.22
N LYS A 620 19.02 -5.52 -9.38
CA LYS A 620 20.37 -6.08 -9.55
C LYS A 620 21.12 -5.47 -10.73
N LYS A 621 20.43 -5.21 -11.85
CA LYS A 621 21.04 -4.59 -13.04
C LYS A 621 21.45 -3.14 -12.80
N TRP A 622 20.57 -2.34 -12.17
CA TRP A 622 20.71 -0.89 -12.23
C TRP A 622 21.10 -0.19 -10.93
N GLN A 623 20.95 -0.83 -9.75
CA GLN A 623 21.20 -0.17 -8.45
C GLN A 623 22.60 0.40 -8.25
N SER A 624 23.58 -0.07 -9.01
CA SER A 624 24.98 0.41 -8.96
C SER A 624 25.40 1.11 -10.25
N SER A 625 24.44 1.52 -11.09
CA SER A 625 24.73 2.19 -12.36
C SER A 625 25.17 3.63 -12.14
N GLU A 626 26.21 4.06 -12.84
CA GLU A 626 26.58 5.48 -12.91
C GLU A 626 25.56 6.28 -13.75
N MET A 627 24.91 5.63 -14.72
CA MET A 627 23.99 6.23 -15.68
C MET A 627 22.59 6.41 -15.08
N VAL A 628 22.01 5.34 -14.54
CA VAL A 628 20.69 5.35 -13.92
C VAL A 628 20.85 5.70 -12.45
N GLU A 629 20.44 6.91 -12.09
CA GLU A 629 20.61 7.44 -10.73
C GLU A 629 19.46 7.07 -9.80
N LYS A 630 18.22 7.13 -10.30
CA LYS A 630 17.02 6.79 -9.54
C LYS A 630 16.07 5.93 -10.36
N MET A 631 15.33 5.06 -9.65
CA MET A 631 14.31 4.21 -10.24
C MET A 631 13.07 4.24 -9.35
N PHE A 632 11.96 4.77 -9.85
CA PHE A 632 10.69 4.87 -9.12
C PHE A 632 9.81 3.67 -9.47
N LEU A 633 9.60 2.80 -8.49
CA LEU A 633 8.79 1.59 -8.70
C LEU A 633 7.30 1.94 -8.79
N TRP A 634 6.64 1.49 -9.83
CA TRP A 634 5.20 1.59 -10.05
C TRP A 634 4.51 0.31 -9.56
N ALA A 635 3.62 0.30 -8.52
CA ALA A 635 3.22 1.46 -7.75
C ALA A 635 2.75 1.07 -6.34
N TRP A 636 2.77 2.05 -5.45
CA TRP A 636 2.12 2.01 -4.14
C TRP A 636 0.80 2.78 -4.20
N ASP A 637 -0.26 2.25 -3.58
CA ASP A 637 -1.57 2.92 -3.53
C ASP A 637 -1.73 3.70 -2.21
N ALA A 638 -2.33 4.87 -2.27
CA ALA A 638 -2.67 5.64 -1.07
C ALA A 638 -3.75 4.98 -0.20
N ARG A 639 -4.49 4.00 -0.74
CA ARG A 639 -5.44 3.18 0.01
C ARG A 639 -4.70 2.05 0.74
N PRO A 640 -5.02 1.76 2.01
CA PRO A 640 -4.26 0.80 2.81
C PRO A 640 -4.65 -0.65 2.51
N PHE A 641 -3.67 -1.55 2.43
CA PHE A 641 -3.88 -2.99 2.38
C PHE A 641 -4.26 -3.51 3.78
N PRO A 642 -5.13 -4.52 3.92
CA PRO A 642 -5.89 -5.24 2.89
C PRO A 642 -7.30 -4.65 2.63
N TYR A 643 -7.61 -3.47 3.16
CA TYR A 643 -8.90 -2.81 2.90
C TYR A 643 -9.07 -2.60 1.40
N PHE A 644 -8.08 -1.99 0.73
CA PHE A 644 -7.87 -2.19 -0.68
C PHE A 644 -6.96 -3.43 -0.84
N PRO A 645 -7.35 -4.47 -1.57
CA PRO A 645 -8.47 -4.57 -2.53
C PRO A 645 -9.76 -5.21 -1.97
N ASN A 646 -9.92 -5.45 -0.67
CA ASN A 646 -11.02 -6.28 -0.16
C ASN A 646 -12.39 -5.57 -0.14
N LEU A 647 -12.43 -4.24 -0.14
CA LEU A 647 -13.68 -3.47 -0.11
C LEU A 647 -14.15 -3.13 -1.53
N CYS A 648 -14.56 -4.15 -2.29
CA CYS A 648 -15.01 -4.00 -3.68
C CYS A 648 -16.32 -3.20 -3.83
N ASP A 649 -17.12 -3.10 -2.78
CA ASP A 649 -18.30 -2.23 -2.77
C ASP A 649 -17.93 -0.75 -2.71
N MET A 650 -16.70 -0.42 -2.28
CA MET A 650 -16.18 0.94 -2.21
C MET A 650 -15.33 1.30 -3.43
N TRP A 651 -14.56 0.35 -3.96
CA TRP A 651 -13.55 0.60 -4.99
C TRP A 651 -13.73 -0.36 -6.18
N ALA A 652 -14.15 0.18 -7.30
CA ALA A 652 -14.48 -0.61 -8.50
C ALA A 652 -13.27 -1.32 -9.13
N ASP A 653 -12.06 -0.84 -8.87
CA ASP A 653 -10.78 -1.39 -9.36
C ASP A 653 -10.16 -2.47 -8.49
N CYS A 654 -10.84 -2.91 -7.43
CA CYS A 654 -10.33 -3.90 -6.49
C CYS A 654 -9.90 -5.22 -7.17
N HIS A 655 -10.58 -5.62 -8.24
CA HIS A 655 -10.26 -6.84 -8.99
C HIS A 655 -8.93 -6.75 -9.74
N ASN A 656 -8.52 -5.54 -10.12
CA ASN A 656 -7.31 -5.30 -10.89
C ASN A 656 -6.05 -5.47 -10.03
N TRP A 657 -6.17 -5.41 -8.69
CA TRP A 657 -5.03 -5.57 -7.78
C TRP A 657 -4.28 -6.88 -7.98
N GLN A 658 -5.00 -7.99 -8.20
CA GLN A 658 -4.37 -9.31 -8.32
C GLN A 658 -3.41 -9.40 -9.50
N THR A 659 -3.76 -8.77 -10.63
CA THR A 659 -3.01 -8.83 -11.88
C THR A 659 -2.23 -7.55 -12.20
N GLY A 660 -2.50 -6.46 -11.48
CA GLY A 660 -1.90 -5.16 -11.74
C GLY A 660 -0.53 -4.95 -11.09
N HIS A 661 -0.01 -3.75 -11.25
CA HIS A 661 1.34 -3.36 -10.83
C HIS A 661 1.48 -3.04 -9.33
N TRP A 662 0.39 -3.03 -8.56
CA TRP A 662 0.46 -2.79 -7.11
C TRP A 662 1.40 -3.76 -6.43
N ILE A 663 2.23 -3.24 -5.51
CA ILE A 663 3.21 -4.06 -4.76
C ILE A 663 2.83 -4.29 -3.31
N GLN A 664 1.95 -3.44 -2.73
CA GLN A 664 1.51 -3.60 -1.34
C GLN A 664 0.72 -4.90 -1.14
N GLY A 665 1.04 -5.58 -0.05
CA GLY A 665 0.51 -6.92 0.24
C GLY A 665 1.14 -8.07 -0.55
N LYS A 666 2.02 -7.76 -1.53
CA LYS A 666 2.73 -8.74 -2.37
C LYS A 666 4.23 -8.77 -2.10
N ILE A 667 4.88 -7.60 -2.05
CA ILE A 667 6.33 -7.48 -1.95
C ILE A 667 6.89 -8.02 -0.63
N SER A 668 6.11 -7.98 0.45
CA SER A 668 6.47 -8.46 1.78
C SER A 668 6.27 -9.96 1.99
N GLN A 669 5.78 -10.70 0.98
CA GLN A 669 5.67 -12.16 1.06
C GLN A 669 7.05 -12.81 1.14
N LEU A 670 7.14 -13.86 1.96
CA LEU A 670 8.40 -14.56 2.19
C LEU A 670 8.71 -15.53 1.05
N ASN A 671 9.98 -15.67 0.70
CA ASN A 671 10.39 -16.75 -0.19
C ASN A 671 10.36 -18.08 0.57
N VAL A 672 9.91 -19.14 -0.07
CA VAL A 672 9.89 -20.48 0.51
C VAL A 672 11.32 -20.97 0.81
N SER A 673 12.29 -20.61 -0.04
CA SER A 673 13.73 -20.86 0.18
C SER A 673 14.20 -20.35 1.54
N ASP A 674 13.78 -19.15 1.89
CA ASP A 674 14.15 -18.47 3.12
C ASP A 674 13.54 -19.16 4.36
N VAL A 675 12.27 -19.52 4.27
CA VAL A 675 11.57 -20.25 5.33
C VAL A 675 12.21 -21.63 5.55
N LEU A 676 12.58 -22.34 4.48
CA LEU A 676 13.28 -23.61 4.58
C LEU A 676 14.66 -23.46 5.22
N SER A 677 15.40 -22.44 4.82
CA SER A 677 16.72 -22.13 5.40
C SER A 677 16.62 -21.88 6.90
N ASP A 678 15.70 -21.05 7.35
CA ASP A 678 15.46 -20.78 8.77
C ASP A 678 15.06 -22.04 9.55
N LEU A 679 14.17 -22.86 8.98
CA LEU A 679 13.75 -24.12 9.59
C LEU A 679 14.92 -25.11 9.77
N LEU A 680 15.81 -25.22 8.79
CA LEU A 680 16.98 -26.09 8.83
C LEU A 680 18.01 -25.57 9.85
N GLN A 681 18.21 -24.26 9.91
CA GLN A 681 19.09 -23.65 10.92
C GLN A 681 18.56 -23.82 12.35
N LYS A 682 17.23 -23.71 12.55
CA LYS A 682 16.61 -23.94 13.88
C LYS A 682 16.80 -25.34 14.45
N VAL A 683 17.08 -26.33 13.59
CA VAL A 683 17.42 -27.69 14.04
C VAL A 683 18.92 -27.94 14.07
N GLY A 684 19.75 -26.91 13.95
CA GLY A 684 21.18 -26.95 14.14
C GLY A 684 22.02 -27.22 12.90
N LEU A 685 21.42 -27.27 11.71
CA LEU A 685 22.17 -27.35 10.46
C LEU A 685 22.82 -25.99 10.15
N LYS A 686 24.10 -26.03 9.74
CA LYS A 686 24.83 -24.84 9.28
C LYS A 686 24.52 -24.54 7.80
N GLY A 687 24.71 -23.32 7.38
CA GLY A 687 24.40 -22.88 6.00
C GLY A 687 25.21 -23.62 4.92
N ASP A 688 26.37 -24.19 5.24
CA ASP A 688 27.19 -24.99 4.34
C ASP A 688 26.69 -26.44 4.18
N GLN A 689 25.76 -26.88 5.02
CA GLN A 689 25.20 -28.25 5.02
C GLN A 689 23.95 -28.42 4.21
N PHE A 690 23.36 -27.31 3.68
CA PHE A 690 22.18 -27.36 2.83
C PHE A 690 22.19 -26.21 1.83
N ASP A 691 21.44 -26.38 0.75
CA ASP A 691 21.23 -25.35 -0.27
C ASP A 691 19.72 -25.28 -0.60
N THR A 692 19.15 -24.10 -0.46
CA THR A 692 17.76 -23.80 -0.76
C THR A 692 17.59 -22.82 -1.92
N SER A 693 18.67 -22.42 -2.60
CA SER A 693 18.69 -21.40 -3.64
C SER A 693 17.77 -21.72 -4.86
N ASP A 694 17.65 -23.01 -5.18
CA ASP A 694 16.81 -23.48 -6.29
C ASP A 694 15.32 -23.56 -5.93
N VAL A 695 14.96 -23.35 -4.65
CA VAL A 695 13.57 -23.41 -4.22
C VAL A 695 12.85 -22.12 -4.60
N LYS A 696 11.87 -22.22 -5.46
CA LYS A 696 11.02 -21.11 -5.90
C LYS A 696 9.65 -21.15 -5.21
N GLY A 697 9.08 -20.01 -4.95
CA GLY A 697 7.76 -19.84 -4.39
C GLY A 697 7.68 -18.73 -3.35
N LEU A 698 6.48 -18.18 -3.19
CA LEU A 698 6.17 -17.17 -2.18
C LEU A 698 5.19 -17.75 -1.15
N LEU A 699 5.42 -17.42 0.10
CA LEU A 699 4.63 -17.82 1.25
C LEU A 699 3.93 -16.60 1.85
N SER A 700 2.62 -16.56 1.78
CA SER A 700 1.83 -15.50 2.42
C SER A 700 1.82 -15.65 3.94
N GLY A 701 1.70 -16.87 4.43
CA GLY A 701 1.73 -17.19 5.86
C GLY A 701 1.76 -18.69 6.14
N TYR A 702 2.48 -19.06 7.20
CA TYR A 702 2.55 -20.43 7.71
C TYR A 702 2.67 -20.43 9.22
N VAL A 703 1.96 -21.35 9.88
CA VAL A 703 1.90 -21.44 11.35
C VAL A 703 2.30 -22.82 11.80
N ILE A 704 3.25 -22.87 12.73
CA ILE A 704 3.65 -24.10 13.44
C ILE A 704 3.06 -24.01 14.84
N ASN A 705 1.95 -24.72 15.08
CA ASN A 705 1.20 -24.67 16.32
C ASN A 705 1.70 -25.65 17.38
N ASP A 706 2.37 -26.71 16.96
CA ASP A 706 2.75 -27.83 17.82
C ASP A 706 4.22 -28.17 17.68
N GLN A 707 4.79 -28.81 18.69
CA GLN A 707 6.12 -29.36 18.63
C GLN A 707 6.13 -30.58 17.70
N GLN A 708 6.86 -30.47 16.58
CA GLN A 708 6.94 -31.49 15.55
C GLN A 708 8.32 -31.51 14.89
N PRO A 709 8.74 -32.65 14.34
CA PRO A 709 10.00 -32.71 13.59
C PRO A 709 9.98 -31.77 12.37
N VAL A 710 11.06 -31.04 12.14
CA VAL A 710 11.19 -30.15 10.96
C VAL A 710 10.94 -30.88 9.66
N ARG A 711 11.34 -32.17 9.59
CA ARG A 711 11.04 -33.03 8.42
C ARG A 711 9.54 -33.11 8.11
N SER A 712 8.66 -33.09 9.12
CA SER A 712 7.21 -33.12 8.93
C SER A 712 6.70 -31.78 8.37
N ILE A 713 7.25 -30.68 8.86
CA ILE A 713 6.95 -29.33 8.37
C ILE A 713 7.34 -29.19 6.91
N ILE A 714 8.58 -29.57 6.57
CA ILE A 714 9.09 -29.51 5.21
C ILE A 714 8.29 -30.44 4.27
N LYS A 715 7.82 -31.59 4.77
CA LYS A 715 6.97 -32.49 4.00
C LYS A 715 5.63 -31.84 3.59
N MET A 716 5.08 -30.98 4.44
CA MET A 716 3.87 -30.20 4.10
C MET A 716 4.18 -29.13 3.03
N LEU A 717 5.25 -28.35 3.24
CA LEU A 717 5.68 -27.35 2.26
C LEU A 717 6.01 -28.01 0.91
N ARG A 718 6.67 -29.17 0.92
CA ARG A 718 6.97 -29.94 -0.27
C ARG A 718 5.72 -30.28 -1.10
N ARG A 719 4.62 -30.63 -0.45
CA ARG A 719 3.35 -30.94 -1.16
C ARG A 719 2.78 -29.71 -1.83
N CYS A 720 2.92 -28.53 -1.23
CA CYS A 720 2.40 -27.28 -1.77
C CYS A 720 3.28 -26.70 -2.90
N TYR A 721 4.59 -26.88 -2.81
CA TYR A 721 5.57 -26.26 -3.70
C TYR A 721 6.37 -27.26 -4.54
N PHE A 722 5.96 -28.54 -4.61
CA PHE A 722 6.58 -29.60 -5.43
C PHE A 722 8.09 -29.77 -5.22
N LEU A 723 8.58 -29.57 -3.99
CA LEU A 723 10.01 -29.61 -3.68
C LEU A 723 10.57 -31.05 -3.74
N MET A 724 11.79 -31.21 -4.25
CA MET A 724 12.52 -32.47 -4.26
C MET A 724 13.79 -32.36 -3.38
N TRP A 725 14.14 -33.46 -2.72
CA TRP A 725 15.43 -33.59 -2.04
C TRP A 725 16.46 -34.16 -3.00
N LEU A 726 17.56 -33.45 -3.15
CA LEU A 726 18.74 -33.97 -3.85
C LEU A 726 19.85 -34.17 -2.79
N ASN A 727 20.30 -35.43 -2.64
CA ASN A 727 21.53 -35.67 -1.90
C ASN A 727 22.70 -35.36 -2.83
N ARG A 728 23.41 -34.25 -2.60
CA ARG A 728 24.73 -34.09 -3.18
C ARG A 728 25.69 -35.03 -2.42
N THR A 729 25.94 -36.21 -2.95
CA THR A 729 27.11 -37.00 -2.53
C THR A 729 28.33 -36.18 -2.89
N GLN A 730 29.15 -35.83 -1.89
CA GLN A 730 30.47 -35.28 -2.14
C GLN A 730 31.25 -36.29 -2.98
N ASN A 731 31.57 -35.94 -4.25
CA ASN A 731 32.64 -36.56 -5.00
C ASN A 731 33.92 -35.87 -4.67
#